data_c576917d55e986c94bc1f7d6435bee70
#
_entry.id   c576917d55e986c94bc1f7d6435bee70
#
_cell.length_a   1.000
_cell.length_b   1.000
_cell.length_c   1.000
_cell.angle_alpha   90.00
_cell.angle_beta   90.00
_cell.angle_gamma   90.00
#
_symmetry.space_group_name_H-M   'P 1'
#
loop_
_entity.id
_entity.type
_entity.pdbx_description
1 polymer ?
#
loop_
_entity_poly.entity_id
_entity_poly.type
_entity_poly.pdbx_seq_one_letter_code
_entity_poly.pdbx_strand_id
1 'polypeptide(L)'
;MGKTLREAAKDRILILDGAMGTMIQQYKLEEEDFRGYRYRKTPGMMKGNNDMLNITRPDVITDIHRKYLRAGADIISTNTFSSQRISQADYHLEESAREMALLGVQLARKAADEFSTEEKPRFVAASVGPTNKTCSMSPDVSNPATRDITYAQLYDAYLEQIAAFEEGGADAILIETVFDTLNAKAAIDATMEVERRSGRLMPIMLSITVSDLAGRTLSGQTLDAVLASVSSYPLFSVGLNCSFGADQMKPFLEELARRAPYYISAYPNAGLPNSLGQYDQTAETMAPLIKDFVDEGLVNIIGGCCGTTDEFIAKYVPIVENAKPHVPQPKPQTMWLSGLELLDVTPDVRFVNVGERCNVAGSRKFLRLIKEKSYDEAVSIARKQVADGALVIDVNMDDGLLDARQEMVTFLNIIASEPDIAKVPVMIDSSKWDVITAGLQCVQGKCIVNSISLKEGEEVFLSHARDVMRYGAAVVVMCFDEQGQATTYERRIEIASRAYKLLTEKVGMNPLDIIFDPNVLAIATGMEEHDNYAVDFIRAVDWIKTNLPGAHVSGGVSNLSFSFRGNNYIREAMHSVFLYHAIAKGMDFGIVNPAAKVTYSDIPDDQLEIIEDVVLNRKKDAAERLIQLADDIKQKQEALKNGTATNGAANPVAAEPEWRSADVASRLATALQKGIGDYMEEDLKEALDIYPKAVDIIEGPLMAGMNRVGELFGCGKMFLPQVVKTARTMKKAVAILQPYIEADKKEGSTAAGKVLMATVKGDVHDIGKNIVDVVMSCNNYDVIDLGVMVPAEQIVKKAIEEDVDMIGLSGLITPSLEEMVHVATEFEKVGLRLPIMVGGATTSEMHVALKIAPIYSGIVVWVKDAAQNPMIAQRLMNPADRQAFEAELKERYARLREEYAAHQRKLSSLDEARKNKLELF
;
A
#
# COMPACT_ATOMS: atom_id res chain seq x y z
N MET A 1 -31.46 -29.41 0.08
CA MET A 1 -30.34 -28.48 -0.32
C MET A 1 -29.29 -28.57 0.77
N GLY A 2 -28.04 -28.86 0.42
CA GLY A 2 -26.94 -28.86 1.38
C GLY A 2 -26.71 -27.46 1.98
N LYS A 3 -25.98 -27.39 3.11
CA LYS A 3 -25.62 -26.11 3.74
C LYS A 3 -24.82 -25.24 2.77
N THR A 4 -25.09 -23.93 2.81
CA THR A 4 -24.26 -22.93 2.14
C THR A 4 -22.90 -22.79 2.84
N LEU A 5 -21.90 -22.19 2.14
CA LEU A 5 -20.57 -21.90 2.71
C LEU A 5 -20.69 -21.10 4.04
N ARG A 6 -21.57 -20.11 4.08
CA ARG A 6 -21.79 -19.25 5.26
C ARG A 6 -22.38 -20.03 6.44
N GLU A 7 -23.33 -20.93 6.17
CA GLU A 7 -23.91 -21.81 7.21
C GLU A 7 -22.88 -22.82 7.72
N ALA A 8 -22.08 -23.41 6.84
CA ALA A 8 -21.04 -24.35 7.23
C ALA A 8 -19.95 -23.68 8.10
N ALA A 9 -19.50 -22.48 7.73
CA ALA A 9 -18.48 -21.73 8.49
C ALA A 9 -18.96 -21.25 9.87
N LYS A 10 -20.27 -21.10 10.04
CA LYS A 10 -20.85 -20.78 11.36
C LYS A 10 -20.78 -21.96 12.33
N ASP A 11 -20.92 -23.17 11.78
CA ASP A 11 -21.07 -24.37 12.61
C ASP A 11 -19.72 -25.02 12.96
N ARG A 12 -18.73 -24.90 12.07
CA ARG A 12 -17.42 -25.56 12.25
C ARG A 12 -16.31 -24.81 11.52
N ILE A 13 -15.07 -25.10 11.90
CA ILE A 13 -13.90 -24.67 11.13
C ILE A 13 -13.85 -25.44 9.81
N LEU A 14 -13.65 -24.71 8.70
CA LEU A 14 -13.54 -25.26 7.36
C LEU A 14 -12.08 -25.43 6.96
N ILE A 15 -11.80 -26.47 6.18
CA ILE A 15 -10.47 -26.74 5.63
C ILE A 15 -10.47 -26.28 4.16
N LEU A 16 -9.65 -25.25 3.87
CA LEU A 16 -9.25 -24.87 2.53
C LEU A 16 -8.15 -25.83 2.05
N ASP A 17 -8.01 -26.00 0.76
CA ASP A 17 -6.95 -26.82 0.17
C ASP A 17 -5.52 -26.25 0.39
N GLY A 18 -4.56 -26.85 -0.25
CA GLY A 18 -3.15 -26.46 -0.23
C GLY A 18 -2.72 -25.86 -1.58
N ALA A 19 -1.41 -25.69 -1.74
CA ALA A 19 -0.81 -25.03 -2.87
C ALA A 19 -1.02 -25.78 -4.21
N MET A 20 -1.76 -25.17 -5.12
CA MET A 20 -1.94 -25.67 -6.49
C MET A 20 -0.58 -25.77 -7.23
N GLY A 21 0.23 -24.71 -7.17
CA GLY A 21 1.53 -24.66 -7.84
C GLY A 21 2.49 -25.75 -7.36
N THR A 22 2.56 -26.00 -6.03
CA THR A 22 3.37 -27.08 -5.44
C THR A 22 2.95 -28.45 -5.96
N MET A 23 1.64 -28.68 -6.08
CA MET A 23 1.13 -29.94 -6.61
C MET A 23 1.42 -30.11 -8.10
N ILE A 24 1.30 -29.04 -8.89
CA ILE A 24 1.64 -29.07 -10.33
C ILE A 24 3.12 -29.45 -10.54
N GLN A 25 4.03 -28.92 -9.72
CA GLN A 25 5.46 -29.23 -9.81
C GLN A 25 5.75 -30.72 -9.66
N GLN A 26 4.95 -31.48 -8.90
CA GLN A 26 5.12 -32.92 -8.75
C GLN A 26 4.94 -33.69 -10.06
N TYR A 27 4.18 -33.15 -11.03
CA TYR A 27 3.96 -33.79 -12.34
C TYR A 27 5.12 -33.58 -13.30
N LYS A 28 6.10 -32.71 -12.98
CA LYS A 28 7.28 -32.42 -13.81
C LYS A 28 6.94 -32.14 -15.27
N LEU A 29 5.93 -31.27 -15.46
CA LEU A 29 5.45 -30.88 -16.78
C LEU A 29 6.51 -30.09 -17.54
N GLU A 30 6.61 -30.36 -18.85
CA GLU A 30 7.54 -29.67 -19.75
C GLU A 30 6.79 -28.65 -20.62
N GLU A 31 7.53 -27.87 -21.42
CA GLU A 31 6.99 -26.78 -22.25
C GLU A 31 5.86 -27.29 -23.18
N GLU A 32 5.99 -28.52 -23.71
CA GLU A 32 5.01 -29.15 -24.59
C GLU A 32 3.69 -29.42 -23.87
N ASP A 33 3.72 -29.74 -22.57
CA ASP A 33 2.52 -29.96 -21.77
C ASP A 33 1.75 -28.65 -21.58
N PHE A 34 2.49 -27.53 -21.30
CA PHE A 34 1.89 -26.21 -21.17
C PHE A 34 1.29 -25.74 -22.49
N ARG A 35 2.01 -25.87 -23.62
CA ARG A 35 1.51 -25.44 -24.92
C ARG A 35 0.36 -26.30 -25.44
N GLY A 36 0.39 -27.60 -25.19
CA GLY A 36 -0.52 -28.55 -25.82
C GLY A 36 -0.51 -28.42 -27.36
N TYR A 37 -1.60 -28.81 -28.00
CA TYR A 37 -1.75 -28.62 -29.44
C TYR A 37 -2.07 -27.17 -29.83
N ARG A 38 -2.88 -26.48 -29.01
CA ARG A 38 -3.50 -25.18 -29.33
C ARG A 38 -2.48 -24.04 -29.42
N TYR A 39 -1.51 -24.01 -28.55
CA TYR A 39 -0.59 -22.88 -28.39
C TYR A 39 0.82 -23.14 -28.95
N ARG A 40 0.99 -24.14 -29.83
CA ARG A 40 2.30 -24.49 -30.42
C ARG A 40 2.99 -23.36 -31.16
N LYS A 41 2.22 -22.38 -31.68
CA LYS A 41 2.73 -21.24 -32.46
C LYS A 41 2.76 -19.94 -31.67
N THR A 42 2.30 -19.91 -30.43
CA THR A 42 2.33 -18.71 -29.59
C THR A 42 3.78 -18.38 -29.28
N PRO A 43 4.22 -17.13 -29.46
CA PRO A 43 5.58 -16.74 -29.13
C PRO A 43 5.86 -16.81 -27.64
N GLY A 44 7.13 -16.78 -27.27
CA GLY A 44 7.53 -16.84 -25.85
C GLY A 44 7.49 -18.24 -25.26
N MET A 45 7.76 -18.39 -23.99
CA MET A 45 7.72 -19.65 -23.23
C MET A 45 6.43 -19.71 -22.42
N MET A 46 5.80 -20.87 -22.37
CA MET A 46 4.54 -21.10 -21.67
C MET A 46 4.74 -21.81 -20.33
N LYS A 47 5.86 -22.51 -20.16
CA LYS A 47 6.20 -23.19 -18.89
C LYS A 47 6.24 -22.16 -17.76
N GLY A 48 5.48 -22.40 -16.71
CA GLY A 48 5.26 -21.46 -15.60
C GLY A 48 3.87 -20.80 -15.60
N ASN A 49 3.16 -20.76 -16.73
CA ASN A 49 1.77 -20.33 -16.77
C ASN A 49 0.84 -21.47 -16.32
N ASN A 50 0.68 -21.64 -15.02
CA ASN A 50 -0.11 -22.72 -14.46
C ASN A 50 -1.59 -22.67 -14.86
N ASP A 51 -2.13 -21.47 -15.05
CA ASP A 51 -3.56 -21.27 -15.36
C ASP A 51 -3.94 -21.84 -16.74
N MET A 52 -3.01 -21.80 -17.71
CA MET A 52 -3.28 -22.37 -19.03
C MET A 52 -3.45 -23.89 -19.01
N LEU A 53 -2.98 -24.57 -17.96
CA LEU A 53 -3.19 -26.01 -17.77
C LEU A 53 -4.67 -26.37 -17.64
N ASN A 54 -5.53 -25.43 -17.28
CA ASN A 54 -6.99 -25.62 -17.33
C ASN A 54 -7.46 -25.99 -18.74
N ILE A 55 -6.77 -25.49 -19.77
CA ILE A 55 -7.06 -25.76 -21.19
C ILE A 55 -6.24 -26.95 -21.68
N THR A 56 -4.96 -26.99 -21.39
CA THR A 56 -4.01 -27.92 -22.02
C THR A 56 -3.84 -29.25 -21.27
N ARG A 57 -3.96 -29.25 -19.94
CA ARG A 57 -3.83 -30.42 -19.07
C ARG A 57 -4.93 -30.46 -17.99
N PRO A 58 -6.22 -30.41 -18.37
CA PRO A 58 -7.33 -30.46 -17.42
C PRO A 58 -7.35 -31.73 -16.56
N ASP A 59 -6.72 -32.82 -17.06
CA ASP A 59 -6.52 -34.06 -16.34
C ASP A 59 -5.69 -33.88 -15.08
N VAL A 60 -4.58 -33.14 -15.16
CA VAL A 60 -3.69 -32.82 -14.05
C VAL A 60 -4.41 -31.97 -13.00
N ILE A 61 -5.07 -30.89 -13.42
CA ILE A 61 -5.79 -29.98 -12.52
C ILE A 61 -6.91 -30.70 -11.79
N THR A 62 -7.69 -31.51 -12.51
CA THR A 62 -8.77 -32.31 -11.89
C THR A 62 -8.23 -33.32 -10.88
N ASP A 63 -7.09 -33.98 -11.17
CA ASP A 63 -6.48 -34.93 -10.23
C ASP A 63 -6.00 -34.25 -8.95
N ILE A 64 -5.42 -33.04 -9.06
CA ILE A 64 -4.99 -32.24 -7.88
C ILE A 64 -6.21 -31.89 -7.00
N HIS A 65 -7.29 -31.38 -7.58
CA HIS A 65 -8.51 -31.10 -6.83
C HIS A 65 -9.03 -32.36 -6.11
N ARG A 66 -9.04 -33.49 -6.77
CA ARG A 66 -9.46 -34.76 -6.16
C ARG A 66 -8.55 -35.22 -5.03
N LYS A 67 -7.22 -34.98 -5.11
CA LYS A 67 -6.28 -35.27 -4.03
C LYS A 67 -6.62 -34.46 -2.79
N TYR A 68 -6.81 -33.16 -2.91
CA TYR A 68 -7.20 -32.30 -1.80
C TYR A 68 -8.56 -32.66 -1.18
N LEU A 69 -9.54 -32.97 -2.02
CA LEU A 69 -10.87 -33.41 -1.56
C LEU A 69 -10.82 -34.74 -0.81
N ARG A 70 -10.01 -35.72 -1.28
CA ARG A 70 -9.76 -36.99 -0.56
C ARG A 70 -9.05 -36.74 0.77
N ALA A 71 -8.11 -35.81 0.82
CA ALA A 71 -7.41 -35.41 2.02
C ALA A 71 -8.33 -34.75 3.06
N GLY A 72 -9.51 -34.29 2.65
CA GLY A 72 -10.54 -33.76 3.55
C GLY A 72 -10.86 -32.29 3.39
N ALA A 73 -10.30 -31.59 2.39
CA ALA A 73 -10.62 -30.20 2.13
C ALA A 73 -12.14 -29.98 1.96
N ASP A 74 -12.69 -28.98 2.63
CA ASP A 74 -14.08 -28.54 2.51
C ASP A 74 -14.24 -27.53 1.38
N ILE A 75 -13.22 -26.71 1.16
CA ILE A 75 -13.13 -25.67 0.14
C ILE A 75 -11.93 -26.00 -0.73
N ILE A 76 -12.09 -25.98 -2.05
CA ILE A 76 -10.99 -26.04 -2.98
C ILE A 76 -10.87 -24.72 -3.74
N SER A 77 -9.65 -24.24 -3.90
CA SER A 77 -9.33 -23.05 -4.69
C SER A 77 -9.16 -23.43 -6.16
N THR A 78 -9.61 -22.59 -7.09
CA THR A 78 -9.46 -22.85 -8.52
C THR A 78 -8.04 -22.54 -8.99
N ASN A 79 -7.60 -23.18 -10.07
CA ASN A 79 -6.33 -22.88 -10.74
C ASN A 79 -6.51 -21.67 -11.67
N THR A 80 -6.78 -20.49 -11.08
CA THR A 80 -7.13 -19.27 -11.83
C THR A 80 -6.47 -17.99 -11.28
N PHE A 81 -5.43 -18.17 -10.47
CA PHE A 81 -4.71 -17.09 -9.77
C PHE A 81 -4.31 -15.95 -10.71
N SER A 82 -3.82 -16.26 -11.91
CA SER A 82 -3.39 -15.30 -12.93
C SER A 82 -4.28 -15.30 -14.18
N SER A 83 -5.50 -15.87 -14.12
CA SER A 83 -6.41 -15.97 -15.26
C SER A 83 -7.11 -14.65 -15.58
N GLN A 84 -6.36 -13.56 -15.69
CA GLN A 84 -6.85 -12.25 -16.11
C GLN A 84 -5.91 -11.65 -17.17
N ARG A 85 -6.47 -10.83 -18.07
CA ARG A 85 -5.75 -10.39 -19.28
C ARG A 85 -4.46 -9.60 -19.02
N ILE A 86 -4.31 -8.95 -17.85
CA ILE A 86 -3.10 -8.21 -17.49
C ILE A 86 -1.92 -9.15 -17.28
N SER A 87 -2.07 -10.19 -16.45
CA SER A 87 -1.02 -11.20 -16.22
C SER A 87 -0.83 -12.11 -17.45
N GLN A 88 -1.89 -12.40 -18.20
CA GLN A 88 -1.80 -13.23 -19.40
C GLN A 88 -1.15 -12.50 -20.58
N ALA A 89 -1.03 -11.17 -20.54
CA ALA A 89 -0.30 -10.38 -21.52
C ALA A 89 1.20 -10.77 -21.58
N ASP A 90 1.80 -11.16 -20.46
CA ASP A 90 3.19 -11.62 -20.40
C ASP A 90 3.44 -12.89 -21.24
N TYR A 91 2.38 -13.66 -21.47
CA TYR A 91 2.39 -14.88 -22.27
C TYR A 91 1.75 -14.69 -23.66
N HIS A 92 1.31 -13.48 -24.03
CA HIS A 92 0.53 -13.21 -25.24
C HIS A 92 -0.76 -14.03 -25.30
N LEU A 93 -1.42 -14.22 -24.18
CA LEU A 93 -2.61 -15.07 -24.00
C LEU A 93 -3.81 -14.30 -23.42
N GLU A 94 -3.87 -12.97 -23.58
CA GLU A 94 -4.93 -12.10 -23.07
C GLU A 94 -6.33 -12.57 -23.48
N GLU A 95 -6.46 -13.02 -24.74
CA GLU A 95 -7.73 -13.51 -25.29
C GLU A 95 -8.16 -14.88 -24.72
N SER A 96 -7.25 -15.61 -24.10
CA SER A 96 -7.52 -16.90 -23.46
C SER A 96 -7.83 -16.78 -21.96
N ALA A 97 -7.61 -15.63 -21.36
CA ALA A 97 -7.75 -15.40 -19.93
C ALA A 97 -9.14 -15.78 -19.40
N ARG A 98 -10.19 -15.30 -20.07
CA ARG A 98 -11.58 -15.61 -19.70
C ARG A 98 -11.89 -17.11 -19.78
N GLU A 99 -11.39 -17.79 -20.81
CA GLU A 99 -11.57 -19.25 -20.96
C GLU A 99 -10.82 -20.02 -19.86
N MET A 100 -9.60 -19.61 -19.53
CA MET A 100 -8.82 -20.18 -18.41
C MET A 100 -9.60 -20.05 -17.09
N ALA A 101 -10.16 -18.87 -16.84
CA ALA A 101 -10.97 -18.59 -15.67
C ALA A 101 -12.22 -19.48 -15.60
N LEU A 102 -12.97 -19.54 -16.67
CA LEU A 102 -14.20 -20.35 -16.76
C LEU A 102 -13.91 -21.85 -16.56
N LEU A 103 -12.95 -22.39 -17.31
CA LEU A 103 -12.59 -23.81 -17.24
C LEU A 103 -12.02 -24.18 -15.86
N GLY A 104 -11.20 -23.30 -15.24
CA GLY A 104 -10.67 -23.52 -13.91
C GLY A 104 -11.77 -23.74 -12.87
N VAL A 105 -12.83 -22.92 -12.90
CA VAL A 105 -13.99 -23.10 -12.02
C VAL A 105 -14.76 -24.38 -12.36
N GLN A 106 -15.01 -24.65 -13.62
CA GLN A 106 -15.75 -25.85 -14.05
C GLN A 106 -15.06 -27.15 -13.65
N LEU A 107 -13.71 -27.20 -13.75
CA LEU A 107 -12.92 -28.37 -13.32
C LEU A 107 -13.01 -28.56 -11.80
N ALA A 108 -12.87 -27.49 -11.03
CA ALA A 108 -13.01 -27.52 -9.57
C ALA A 108 -14.44 -27.90 -9.16
N ARG A 109 -15.46 -27.31 -9.78
CA ARG A 109 -16.86 -27.62 -9.50
C ARG A 109 -17.17 -29.09 -9.74
N LYS A 110 -16.75 -29.63 -10.90
CA LYS A 110 -16.91 -31.04 -11.21
C LYS A 110 -16.26 -31.95 -10.15
N ALA A 111 -15.05 -31.64 -9.72
CA ALA A 111 -14.37 -32.40 -8.68
C ALA A 111 -15.09 -32.28 -7.34
N ALA A 112 -15.52 -31.07 -6.94
CA ALA A 112 -16.23 -30.85 -5.70
C ALA A 112 -17.56 -31.62 -5.66
N ASP A 113 -18.31 -31.66 -6.74
CA ASP A 113 -19.58 -32.38 -6.84
C ASP A 113 -19.41 -33.90 -6.68
N GLU A 114 -18.28 -34.48 -7.14
CA GLU A 114 -17.96 -35.90 -6.95
C GLU A 114 -17.79 -36.28 -5.47
N PHE A 115 -17.39 -35.32 -4.61
CA PHE A 115 -17.09 -35.56 -3.17
C PHE A 115 -18.10 -34.93 -2.22
N SER A 116 -19.03 -34.13 -2.73
CA SER A 116 -20.01 -33.42 -1.91
C SER A 116 -21.12 -34.36 -1.42
N THR A 117 -21.46 -34.26 -0.11
CA THR A 117 -22.62 -34.93 0.49
C THR A 117 -23.47 -33.91 1.24
N GLU A 118 -24.70 -34.28 1.65
CA GLU A 118 -25.54 -33.37 2.46
C GLU A 118 -24.91 -33.05 3.81
N GLU A 119 -24.21 -34.01 4.43
CA GLU A 119 -23.50 -33.81 5.72
C GLU A 119 -22.18 -33.05 5.55
N LYS A 120 -21.50 -33.25 4.42
CA LYS A 120 -20.21 -32.61 4.15
C LYS A 120 -20.18 -32.01 2.73
N PRO A 121 -20.87 -30.88 2.52
CA PRO A 121 -20.81 -30.18 1.23
C PRO A 121 -19.38 -29.69 0.94
N ARG A 122 -19.01 -29.67 -0.35
CA ARG A 122 -17.71 -29.17 -0.85
C ARG A 122 -17.95 -27.88 -1.62
N PHE A 123 -17.09 -26.90 -1.39
CA PHE A 123 -17.22 -25.57 -1.97
C PHE A 123 -16.06 -25.27 -2.90
N VAL A 124 -16.33 -24.42 -3.90
CA VAL A 124 -15.35 -23.90 -4.84
C VAL A 124 -15.14 -22.41 -4.59
N ALA A 125 -13.96 -22.04 -4.13
CA ALA A 125 -13.52 -20.66 -4.03
C ALA A 125 -12.73 -20.28 -5.28
N ALA A 126 -13.25 -19.35 -6.08
CA ALA A 126 -12.58 -18.90 -7.30
C ALA A 126 -11.42 -17.95 -6.95
N SER A 127 -10.20 -18.37 -7.22
CA SER A 127 -8.97 -17.64 -6.90
C SER A 127 -8.76 -16.47 -7.83
N VAL A 128 -8.62 -15.27 -7.24
CA VAL A 128 -8.22 -14.00 -7.85
C VAL A 128 -6.90 -13.59 -7.22
N GLY A 129 -5.80 -13.80 -7.90
CA GLY A 129 -4.48 -13.34 -7.46
C GLY A 129 -4.24 -11.86 -7.78
N PRO A 130 -3.16 -11.27 -7.25
CA PRO A 130 -2.71 -9.97 -7.66
C PRO A 130 -2.22 -9.99 -9.11
N THR A 131 -2.22 -8.83 -9.75
CA THR A 131 -1.54 -8.67 -11.03
C THR A 131 -0.06 -8.35 -10.80
N ASN A 132 0.75 -8.45 -11.87
CA ASN A 132 2.13 -7.97 -11.88
C ASN A 132 2.24 -6.42 -11.85
N LYS A 133 1.10 -5.70 -11.87
CA LYS A 133 1.01 -4.23 -11.84
C LYS A 133 0.21 -3.77 -10.64
N THR A 134 0.59 -2.61 -10.09
CA THR A 134 -0.04 -2.04 -8.89
C THR A 134 -0.58 -0.64 -9.17
N CYS A 135 -1.74 -0.33 -8.56
CA CYS A 135 -2.35 0.99 -8.65
C CYS A 135 -1.79 2.00 -7.65
N SER A 136 -1.19 1.55 -6.55
CA SER A 136 -0.74 2.45 -5.47
C SER A 136 0.76 2.74 -5.49
N MET A 137 1.58 1.97 -6.22
CA MET A 137 3.01 2.18 -6.28
C MET A 137 3.44 2.69 -7.66
N SER A 138 4.46 3.56 -7.70
CA SER A 138 5.05 4.01 -8.95
C SER A 138 6.15 3.04 -9.41
N PRO A 139 6.16 2.65 -10.69
CA PRO A 139 7.28 1.90 -11.27
C PRO A 139 8.48 2.80 -11.55
N ASP A 140 8.29 4.12 -11.60
CA ASP A 140 9.32 5.11 -11.88
C ASP A 140 9.58 6.00 -10.66
N VAL A 141 10.74 5.82 -10.05
CA VAL A 141 11.16 6.62 -8.89
C VAL A 141 11.39 8.10 -9.25
N SER A 142 11.75 8.36 -10.49
CA SER A 142 11.93 9.75 -10.97
C SER A 142 10.60 10.46 -11.13
N ASN A 143 9.52 9.71 -11.34
CA ASN A 143 8.19 10.24 -11.54
C ASN A 143 7.17 9.52 -10.64
N PRO A 144 7.09 9.89 -9.36
CA PRO A 144 6.20 9.23 -8.40
C PRO A 144 4.70 9.35 -8.74
N ALA A 145 4.34 10.21 -9.70
CA ALA A 145 2.96 10.31 -10.21
C ALA A 145 2.57 9.17 -11.16
N THR A 146 3.57 8.49 -11.76
CA THR A 146 3.32 7.43 -12.76
C THR A 146 2.74 6.18 -12.13
N ARG A 147 1.85 5.52 -12.85
CA ARG A 147 1.32 4.19 -12.54
C ARG A 147 1.32 3.35 -13.81
N ASP A 148 1.67 2.06 -13.69
CA ASP A 148 1.64 1.12 -14.83
C ASP A 148 0.24 0.73 -15.22
N ILE A 149 -0.70 0.88 -14.31
CA ILE A 149 -2.09 0.52 -14.52
C ILE A 149 -3.01 1.49 -13.78
N THR A 150 -4.18 1.75 -14.36
CA THR A 150 -5.25 2.50 -13.70
C THR A 150 -6.23 1.58 -13.00
N TYR A 151 -6.93 2.10 -11.99
CA TYR A 151 -8.02 1.38 -11.32
C TYR A 151 -9.06 0.85 -12.32
N ALA A 152 -9.45 1.65 -13.31
CA ALA A 152 -10.44 1.26 -14.31
C ALA A 152 -9.97 0.06 -15.16
N GLN A 153 -8.71 0.08 -15.62
CA GLN A 153 -8.16 -1.05 -16.39
C GLN A 153 -8.11 -2.34 -15.56
N LEU A 154 -7.73 -2.21 -14.28
CA LEU A 154 -7.67 -3.34 -13.36
C LEU A 154 -9.07 -3.87 -13.04
N TYR A 155 -10.03 -2.97 -12.79
CA TYR A 155 -11.44 -3.30 -12.59
C TYR A 155 -12.01 -4.06 -13.79
N ASP A 156 -11.77 -3.60 -15.03
CA ASP A 156 -12.27 -4.26 -16.23
C ASP A 156 -11.70 -5.68 -16.39
N ALA A 157 -10.41 -5.86 -16.08
CA ALA A 157 -9.76 -7.18 -16.14
C ALA A 157 -10.33 -8.16 -15.09
N TYR A 158 -10.54 -7.70 -13.86
CA TYR A 158 -11.17 -8.49 -12.82
C TYR A 158 -12.65 -8.75 -13.09
N LEU A 159 -13.37 -7.78 -13.67
CA LEU A 159 -14.77 -7.96 -14.05
C LEU A 159 -14.94 -9.09 -15.07
N GLU A 160 -14.07 -9.17 -16.07
CA GLU A 160 -14.06 -10.26 -17.07
C GLU A 160 -13.80 -11.62 -16.39
N GLN A 161 -12.80 -11.70 -15.51
CA GLN A 161 -12.43 -12.90 -14.78
C GLN A 161 -13.55 -13.37 -13.85
N ILE A 162 -14.09 -12.48 -13.02
CA ILE A 162 -15.11 -12.80 -12.02
C ILE A 162 -16.45 -13.15 -12.68
N ALA A 163 -16.79 -12.51 -13.79
CA ALA A 163 -17.97 -12.90 -14.58
C ALA A 163 -17.85 -14.34 -15.11
N ALA A 164 -16.65 -14.77 -15.50
CA ALA A 164 -16.41 -16.17 -15.89
C ALA A 164 -16.51 -17.14 -14.69
N PHE A 165 -16.15 -16.70 -13.49
CA PHE A 165 -16.30 -17.49 -12.26
C PHE A 165 -17.77 -17.71 -11.89
N GLU A 166 -18.58 -16.65 -12.00
CA GLU A 166 -20.03 -16.74 -11.75
C GLU A 166 -20.68 -17.73 -12.74
N GLU A 167 -20.35 -17.61 -14.03
CA GLU A 167 -20.82 -18.51 -15.09
C GLU A 167 -20.38 -19.97 -14.83
N GLY A 168 -19.15 -20.16 -14.35
CA GLY A 168 -18.58 -21.48 -14.02
C GLY A 168 -19.16 -22.12 -12.78
N GLY A 169 -19.90 -21.39 -11.96
CA GLY A 169 -20.59 -21.89 -10.77
C GLY A 169 -19.72 -21.89 -9.50
N ALA A 170 -18.83 -20.93 -9.32
CA ALA A 170 -18.08 -20.73 -8.08
C ALA A 170 -19.02 -20.45 -6.89
N ASP A 171 -18.68 -20.93 -5.68
CA ASP A 171 -19.42 -20.69 -4.46
C ASP A 171 -18.97 -19.42 -3.73
N ALA A 172 -17.72 -19.01 -3.92
CA ALA A 172 -17.11 -17.82 -3.33
C ALA A 172 -16.02 -17.25 -4.25
N ILE A 173 -15.70 -15.98 -4.06
CA ILE A 173 -14.55 -15.32 -4.68
C ILE A 173 -13.44 -15.19 -3.63
N LEU A 174 -12.27 -15.75 -3.90
CA LEU A 174 -11.09 -15.72 -3.06
C LEU A 174 -10.08 -14.72 -3.65
N ILE A 175 -10.11 -13.48 -3.14
CA ILE A 175 -9.12 -12.45 -3.48
C ILE A 175 -7.92 -12.67 -2.55
N GLU A 176 -6.85 -13.23 -3.07
CA GLU A 176 -5.74 -13.73 -2.25
C GLU A 176 -4.39 -13.11 -2.61
N THR A 177 -3.45 -13.25 -1.66
CA THR A 177 -2.08 -12.71 -1.79
C THR A 177 -2.09 -11.20 -1.99
N VAL A 178 -3.01 -10.52 -1.29
CA VAL A 178 -3.22 -9.08 -1.42
C VAL A 178 -2.07 -8.33 -0.75
N PHE A 179 -1.29 -7.64 -1.54
CA PHE A 179 -0.21 -6.76 -1.09
C PHE A 179 -0.43 -5.27 -1.44
N ASP A 180 -1.45 -4.98 -2.26
CA ASP A 180 -1.93 -3.64 -2.62
C ASP A 180 -3.44 -3.58 -2.43
N THR A 181 -3.89 -2.77 -1.45
CA THR A 181 -5.30 -2.69 -1.09
C THR A 181 -6.14 -2.00 -2.18
N LEU A 182 -5.54 -1.13 -3.00
CA LEU A 182 -6.25 -0.49 -4.11
C LEU A 182 -6.57 -1.51 -5.21
N ASN A 183 -5.65 -2.45 -5.48
CA ASN A 183 -5.91 -3.58 -6.37
C ASN A 183 -7.03 -4.47 -5.81
N ALA A 184 -7.02 -4.75 -4.50
CA ALA A 184 -8.08 -5.52 -3.86
C ALA A 184 -9.44 -4.83 -3.94
N LYS A 185 -9.51 -3.51 -3.75
CA LYS A 185 -10.75 -2.73 -3.93
C LYS A 185 -11.32 -2.86 -5.34
N ALA A 186 -10.46 -2.87 -6.37
CA ALA A 186 -10.91 -3.08 -7.76
C ALA A 186 -11.51 -4.49 -7.97
N ALA A 187 -10.94 -5.52 -7.34
CA ALA A 187 -11.49 -6.88 -7.39
C ALA A 187 -12.79 -7.03 -6.61
N ILE A 188 -12.90 -6.38 -5.43
CA ILE A 188 -14.14 -6.34 -4.63
C ILE A 188 -15.25 -5.62 -5.42
N ASP A 189 -14.95 -4.46 -6.00
CA ASP A 189 -15.87 -3.67 -6.81
C ASP A 189 -16.37 -4.48 -8.02
N ALA A 190 -15.47 -5.16 -8.74
CA ALA A 190 -15.83 -6.06 -9.83
C ALA A 190 -16.74 -7.21 -9.37
N THR A 191 -16.48 -7.78 -8.19
CA THR A 191 -17.33 -8.83 -7.61
C THR A 191 -18.73 -8.31 -7.33
N MET A 192 -18.86 -7.17 -6.66
CA MET A 192 -20.13 -6.54 -6.35
C MET A 192 -20.93 -6.19 -7.61
N GLU A 193 -20.25 -5.78 -8.69
CA GLU A 193 -20.89 -5.52 -9.98
C GLU A 193 -21.41 -6.81 -10.65
N VAL A 194 -20.66 -7.90 -10.60
CA VAL A 194 -21.14 -9.20 -11.10
C VAL A 194 -22.32 -9.68 -10.29
N GLU A 195 -22.31 -9.58 -8.96
CA GLU A 195 -23.45 -9.90 -8.09
C GLU A 195 -24.69 -9.06 -8.45
N ARG A 196 -24.50 -7.76 -8.70
CA ARG A 196 -25.58 -6.86 -9.09
C ARG A 196 -26.21 -7.25 -10.44
N ARG A 197 -25.38 -7.70 -11.41
CA ARG A 197 -25.84 -8.11 -12.75
C ARG A 197 -26.55 -9.46 -12.73
N SER A 198 -25.98 -10.44 -12.01
CA SER A 198 -26.48 -11.82 -11.99
C SER A 198 -27.60 -12.03 -10.96
N GLY A 199 -27.66 -11.17 -9.92
CA GLY A 199 -28.56 -11.36 -8.76
C GLY A 199 -28.10 -12.48 -7.82
N ARG A 200 -26.92 -13.08 -8.03
CA ARG A 200 -26.33 -14.15 -7.22
C ARG A 200 -25.26 -13.58 -6.30
N LEU A 201 -25.42 -13.75 -4.99
CA LEU A 201 -24.41 -13.37 -4.01
C LEU A 201 -23.27 -14.40 -4.00
N MET A 202 -22.04 -13.91 -4.04
CA MET A 202 -20.81 -14.71 -3.95
C MET A 202 -20.00 -14.22 -2.74
N PRO A 203 -19.92 -14.98 -1.64
CA PRO A 203 -19.13 -14.61 -0.48
C PRO A 203 -17.70 -14.20 -0.88
N ILE A 204 -17.24 -13.01 -0.47
CA ILE A 204 -15.92 -12.49 -0.77
C ILE A 204 -14.97 -12.86 0.37
N MET A 205 -13.98 -13.69 0.06
CA MET A 205 -12.87 -14.06 0.94
C MET A 205 -11.67 -13.21 0.57
N LEU A 206 -11.20 -12.37 1.50
CA LEU A 206 -10.02 -11.52 1.28
C LEU A 206 -8.84 -12.08 2.08
N SER A 207 -7.72 -12.34 1.42
CA SER A 207 -6.51 -12.83 2.07
C SER A 207 -5.31 -11.93 1.79
N ILE A 208 -4.74 -11.41 2.85
CA ILE A 208 -3.68 -10.40 2.84
C ILE A 208 -2.33 -11.09 2.92
N THR A 209 -1.35 -10.56 2.23
CA THR A 209 0.05 -10.97 2.33
C THR A 209 0.85 -9.88 3.02
N VAL A 210 1.39 -10.22 4.18
CA VAL A 210 2.28 -9.35 4.95
C VAL A 210 3.70 -9.53 4.45
N SER A 211 4.40 -8.43 4.17
CA SER A 211 5.70 -8.47 3.50
C SER A 211 6.90 -8.38 4.46
N ASP A 212 6.65 -7.97 5.72
CA ASP A 212 7.70 -7.81 6.73
C ASP A 212 7.24 -8.22 8.13
N LEU A 213 8.20 -8.37 9.03
CA LEU A 213 7.93 -8.71 10.44
C LEU A 213 7.28 -7.55 11.24
N ALA A 214 7.18 -6.36 10.68
CA ALA A 214 6.44 -5.25 11.26
C ALA A 214 4.94 -5.29 10.90
N GLY A 215 4.50 -6.27 10.11
CA GLY A 215 3.10 -6.47 9.77
C GLY A 215 2.58 -5.56 8.66
N ARG A 216 3.46 -5.09 7.76
CA ARG A 216 3.06 -4.23 6.64
C ARG A 216 2.94 -5.01 5.33
N THR A 217 2.00 -4.60 4.50
CA THR A 217 1.92 -5.03 3.11
C THR A 217 3.06 -4.41 2.29
N LEU A 218 3.30 -4.90 1.07
CA LEU A 218 4.31 -4.34 0.17
C LEU A 218 4.04 -2.86 -0.15
N SER A 219 2.78 -2.47 -0.26
CA SER A 219 2.37 -1.07 -0.46
C SER A 219 2.50 -0.19 0.80
N GLY A 220 2.95 -0.76 1.92
CA GLY A 220 3.32 -0.06 3.15
C GLY A 220 2.22 0.05 4.21
N GLN A 221 1.01 -0.43 3.96
CA GLN A 221 -0.08 -0.39 4.95
C GLN A 221 0.14 -1.37 6.10
N THR A 222 -0.17 -0.93 7.32
CA THR A 222 -0.33 -1.83 8.47
C THR A 222 -1.58 -2.69 8.31
N LEU A 223 -1.64 -3.82 9.00
CA LEU A 223 -2.75 -4.76 8.89
C LEU A 223 -4.10 -4.14 9.32
N ASP A 224 -4.09 -3.31 10.35
CA ASP A 224 -5.26 -2.58 10.80
C ASP A 224 -5.69 -1.47 9.81
N ALA A 225 -4.74 -0.84 9.11
CA ALA A 225 -5.05 0.09 8.02
C ALA A 225 -5.69 -0.61 6.82
N VAL A 226 -5.23 -1.82 6.45
CA VAL A 226 -5.89 -2.64 5.43
C VAL A 226 -7.31 -2.98 5.86
N LEU A 227 -7.48 -3.45 7.11
CA LEU A 227 -8.80 -3.78 7.65
C LEU A 227 -9.76 -2.56 7.62
N ALA A 228 -9.26 -1.38 7.98
CA ALA A 228 -10.04 -0.14 7.86
C ALA A 228 -10.41 0.18 6.40
N SER A 229 -9.45 0.02 5.47
CA SER A 229 -9.64 0.29 4.04
C SER A 229 -10.73 -0.55 3.40
N VAL A 230 -10.99 -1.74 3.95
CA VAL A 230 -12.00 -2.69 3.44
C VAL A 230 -13.23 -2.81 4.35
N SER A 231 -13.30 -2.06 5.46
CA SER A 231 -14.35 -2.17 6.48
C SER A 231 -15.76 -1.85 6.01
N SER A 232 -15.89 -1.11 4.90
CA SER A 232 -17.18 -0.74 4.29
C SER A 232 -17.76 -1.83 3.40
N TYR A 233 -16.97 -2.87 3.06
CA TYR A 233 -17.41 -3.92 2.14
C TYR A 233 -18.01 -5.14 2.88
N PRO A 234 -18.94 -5.85 2.24
CA PRO A 234 -19.63 -7.01 2.85
C PRO A 234 -18.78 -8.29 2.73
N LEU A 235 -17.54 -8.26 3.23
CA LEU A 235 -16.66 -9.42 3.18
C LEU A 235 -17.24 -10.60 3.97
N PHE A 236 -16.99 -11.80 3.48
CA PHE A 236 -17.28 -13.05 4.18
C PHE A 236 -16.18 -13.37 5.18
N SER A 237 -14.91 -13.31 4.72
CA SER A 237 -13.75 -13.54 5.57
C SER A 237 -12.61 -12.58 5.23
N VAL A 238 -11.78 -12.34 6.22
CA VAL A 238 -10.47 -11.71 6.06
C VAL A 238 -9.43 -12.66 6.64
N GLY A 239 -8.23 -12.67 6.07
CA GLY A 239 -7.20 -13.59 6.55
C GLY A 239 -5.83 -13.30 6.01
N LEU A 240 -4.94 -14.26 6.24
CA LEU A 240 -3.53 -14.17 5.87
C LEU A 240 -3.11 -15.40 5.06
N ASN A 241 -2.29 -15.19 4.05
CA ASN A 241 -1.64 -16.28 3.32
C ASN A 241 -0.25 -15.88 2.84
N CYS A 242 0.53 -16.90 2.52
CA CYS A 242 1.86 -16.76 1.93
C CYS A 242 2.86 -15.99 2.83
N SER A 243 4.02 -15.61 2.31
CA SER A 243 5.16 -14.92 2.94
C SER A 243 5.77 -15.65 4.12
N PHE A 244 4.98 -16.10 5.07
CA PHE A 244 5.42 -16.66 6.35
C PHE A 244 4.97 -18.11 6.56
N GLY A 245 5.70 -18.83 7.42
CA GLY A 245 5.24 -20.06 8.06
C GLY A 245 4.21 -19.75 9.15
N ALA A 246 3.59 -20.81 9.69
CA ALA A 246 2.53 -20.66 10.67
C ALA A 246 2.97 -19.94 11.96
N ASP A 247 4.19 -20.20 12.44
CA ASP A 247 4.77 -19.59 13.63
C ASP A 247 4.92 -18.06 13.50
N GLN A 248 5.38 -17.59 12.36
CA GLN A 248 5.57 -16.17 12.10
C GLN A 248 4.25 -15.44 11.77
N MET A 249 3.28 -16.16 11.20
CA MET A 249 1.96 -15.62 10.88
C MET A 249 1.10 -15.40 12.14
N LYS A 250 1.31 -16.17 13.20
CA LYS A 250 0.46 -16.19 14.39
C LYS A 250 0.20 -14.80 15.01
N PRO A 251 1.20 -13.94 15.27
CA PRO A 251 0.96 -12.63 15.89
C PRO A 251 0.02 -11.74 15.07
N PHE A 252 0.12 -11.80 13.75
CA PHE A 252 -0.73 -11.03 12.85
C PHE A 252 -2.16 -11.61 12.78
N LEU A 253 -2.26 -12.94 12.90
CA LEU A 253 -3.54 -13.61 12.98
C LEU A 253 -4.29 -13.27 14.27
N GLU A 254 -3.59 -13.20 15.41
CA GLU A 254 -4.11 -12.73 16.71
C GLU A 254 -4.64 -11.29 16.60
N GLU A 255 -3.94 -10.42 15.90
CA GLU A 255 -4.37 -9.05 15.67
C GLU A 255 -5.68 -9.00 14.85
N LEU A 256 -5.76 -9.75 13.75
CA LEU A 256 -6.98 -9.84 12.96
C LEU A 256 -8.14 -10.40 13.77
N ALA A 257 -7.95 -11.50 14.48
CA ALA A 257 -8.98 -12.14 15.29
C ALA A 257 -9.54 -11.22 16.39
N ARG A 258 -8.69 -10.33 16.92
CA ARG A 258 -9.10 -9.34 17.92
C ARG A 258 -9.92 -8.18 17.35
N ARG A 259 -9.80 -7.85 16.06
CA ARG A 259 -10.35 -6.62 15.47
C ARG A 259 -11.40 -6.86 14.38
N ALA A 260 -11.28 -7.93 13.61
CA ALA A 260 -12.08 -8.12 12.40
C ALA A 260 -13.52 -8.54 12.68
N PRO A 261 -14.52 -7.86 12.09
CA PRO A 261 -15.93 -8.26 12.17
C PRO A 261 -16.31 -9.30 11.10
N TYR A 262 -15.34 -10.10 10.65
CA TYR A 262 -15.45 -11.10 9.59
C TYR A 262 -14.93 -12.45 10.08
N TYR A 263 -15.27 -13.53 9.40
CA TYR A 263 -14.60 -14.82 9.61
C TYR A 263 -13.10 -14.68 9.30
N ILE A 264 -12.28 -15.45 10.01
CA ILE A 264 -10.83 -15.40 9.87
C ILE A 264 -10.31 -16.62 9.12
N SER A 265 -9.51 -16.40 8.08
CA SER A 265 -8.83 -17.46 7.33
C SER A 265 -7.31 -17.39 7.49
N ALA A 266 -6.64 -18.54 7.55
CA ALA A 266 -5.19 -18.64 7.61
C ALA A 266 -4.70 -19.83 6.77
N TYR A 267 -3.83 -19.56 5.80
CA TYR A 267 -3.16 -20.62 5.01
C TYR A 267 -1.70 -20.25 4.76
N PRO A 268 -0.84 -20.56 5.76
CA PRO A 268 0.59 -20.26 5.71
C PRO A 268 1.36 -21.17 4.76
N ASN A 269 2.60 -20.77 4.46
CA ASN A 269 3.56 -21.60 3.75
C ASN A 269 4.02 -22.78 4.64
N ALA A 270 4.58 -23.82 4.03
CA ALA A 270 5.26 -24.92 4.74
C ALA A 270 6.62 -24.44 5.29
N GLY A 271 6.60 -23.43 6.17
CA GLY A 271 7.76 -22.70 6.65
C GLY A 271 8.26 -21.66 5.66
N LEU A 272 9.49 -21.21 5.83
CA LEU A 272 10.19 -20.38 4.87
C LEU A 272 10.95 -21.25 3.86
N PRO A 273 11.11 -20.81 2.61
CA PRO A 273 11.95 -21.53 1.67
C PRO A 273 13.39 -21.59 2.18
N ASN A 274 14.01 -22.76 2.09
CA ASN A 274 15.41 -22.93 2.43
C ASN A 274 16.32 -22.25 1.38
N SER A 275 17.63 -22.33 1.59
CA SER A 275 18.63 -21.73 0.71
C SER A 275 18.63 -22.25 -0.74
N LEU A 276 17.89 -23.31 -1.02
CA LEU A 276 17.71 -23.89 -2.36
C LEU A 276 16.28 -23.64 -2.90
N GLY A 277 15.49 -22.80 -2.22
CA GLY A 277 14.12 -22.47 -2.60
C GLY A 277 13.10 -23.59 -2.31
N GLN A 278 13.49 -24.62 -1.54
CA GLN A 278 12.63 -25.72 -1.16
C GLN A 278 12.00 -25.47 0.21
N TYR A 279 10.83 -26.04 0.44
CA TYR A 279 10.15 -25.98 1.72
C TYR A 279 10.45 -27.25 2.53
N ASP A 280 11.08 -27.09 3.69
CA ASP A 280 11.55 -28.19 4.52
C ASP A 280 10.57 -28.58 5.63
N GLN A 281 9.55 -27.76 5.89
CA GLN A 281 8.56 -28.06 6.91
C GLN A 281 7.66 -29.21 6.44
N THR A 282 7.51 -30.22 7.27
CA THR A 282 6.65 -31.37 6.98
C THR A 282 5.25 -31.18 7.55
N ALA A 283 4.30 -31.99 7.09
CA ALA A 283 2.95 -31.99 7.63
C ALA A 283 2.90 -32.27 9.14
N GLU A 284 3.80 -33.12 9.65
CA GLU A 284 3.94 -33.46 11.06
C GLU A 284 4.40 -32.27 11.90
N THR A 285 5.34 -31.46 11.38
CA THR A 285 5.90 -30.32 12.12
C THR A 285 5.01 -29.08 12.03
N MET A 286 4.22 -28.95 10.96
CA MET A 286 3.28 -27.84 10.77
C MET A 286 1.96 -28.05 11.55
N ALA A 287 1.46 -29.27 11.63
CA ALA A 287 0.18 -29.57 12.27
C ALA A 287 0.03 -29.04 13.72
N PRO A 288 1.04 -29.12 14.60
CA PRO A 288 0.97 -28.52 15.93
C PRO A 288 0.78 -26.98 15.89
N LEU A 289 1.45 -26.29 14.96
CA LEU A 289 1.33 -24.83 14.82
C LEU A 289 -0.07 -24.41 14.35
N ILE A 290 -0.65 -25.18 13.43
CA ILE A 290 -2.05 -24.96 13.00
C ILE A 290 -3.01 -25.28 14.14
N LYS A 291 -2.68 -26.29 14.94
CA LYS A 291 -3.49 -26.64 16.14
C LYS A 291 -3.53 -25.49 17.14
N ASP A 292 -2.45 -24.74 17.31
CA ASP A 292 -2.42 -23.56 18.18
C ASP A 292 -3.42 -22.48 17.68
N PHE A 293 -3.53 -22.25 16.36
CA PHE A 293 -4.54 -21.32 15.82
C PHE A 293 -5.97 -21.75 16.17
N VAL A 294 -6.21 -23.06 16.12
CA VAL A 294 -7.53 -23.63 16.40
C VAL A 294 -7.84 -23.62 17.91
N ASP A 295 -6.89 -24.05 18.75
CA ASP A 295 -7.05 -24.11 20.21
C ASP A 295 -7.24 -22.72 20.83
N GLU A 296 -6.60 -21.69 20.29
CA GLU A 296 -6.74 -20.32 20.72
C GLU A 296 -7.98 -19.61 20.12
N GLY A 297 -8.74 -20.32 19.28
CA GLY A 297 -9.97 -19.78 18.70
C GLY A 297 -9.76 -18.62 17.72
N LEU A 298 -8.66 -18.64 16.96
CA LEU A 298 -8.26 -17.54 16.08
C LEU A 298 -8.91 -17.64 14.69
N VAL A 299 -9.39 -18.82 14.27
CA VAL A 299 -9.71 -19.11 12.86
C VAL A 299 -11.09 -19.72 12.64
N ASN A 300 -11.62 -19.49 11.45
CA ASN A 300 -12.80 -20.14 10.89
C ASN A 300 -12.44 -21.03 9.69
N ILE A 301 -11.36 -20.69 8.99
CA ILE A 301 -10.90 -21.38 7.80
C ILE A 301 -9.38 -21.57 7.92
N ILE A 302 -8.91 -22.81 7.76
CA ILE A 302 -7.48 -23.12 7.72
C ILE A 302 -7.15 -23.82 6.40
N GLY A 303 -5.94 -23.61 5.90
CA GLY A 303 -5.46 -24.24 4.68
C GLY A 303 -3.94 -24.20 4.60
N GLY A 304 -3.40 -24.34 3.40
CA GLY A 304 -1.99 -24.25 3.15
C GLY A 304 -1.65 -23.46 1.90
N CYS A 305 -0.51 -22.78 1.91
CA CYS A 305 0.04 -22.05 0.76
C CYS A 305 1.34 -22.74 0.30
N CYS A 306 2.30 -22.03 -0.24
CA CYS A 306 3.50 -22.57 -0.86
C CYS A 306 4.17 -23.70 -0.05
N GLY A 307 4.54 -24.77 -0.72
CA GLY A 307 5.14 -25.96 -0.12
C GLY A 307 4.18 -26.98 0.50
N THR A 308 2.89 -26.65 0.66
CA THR A 308 1.91 -27.57 1.24
C THR A 308 1.30 -28.49 0.18
N THR A 309 0.96 -29.71 0.59
CA THR A 309 0.36 -30.76 -0.23
C THR A 309 -0.90 -31.33 0.42
N ASP A 310 -1.50 -32.32 -0.20
CA ASP A 310 -2.64 -33.06 0.34
C ASP A 310 -2.31 -33.75 1.68
N GLU A 311 -1.05 -34.10 1.93
CA GLU A 311 -0.60 -34.67 3.22
C GLU A 311 -0.80 -33.68 4.37
N PHE A 312 -0.53 -32.38 4.16
CA PHE A 312 -0.77 -31.33 5.15
C PHE A 312 -2.26 -31.20 5.45
N ILE A 313 -3.07 -31.13 4.41
CA ILE A 313 -4.53 -31.03 4.55
C ILE A 313 -5.12 -32.21 5.31
N ALA A 314 -4.64 -33.44 5.06
CA ALA A 314 -5.05 -34.62 5.80
C ALA A 314 -4.77 -34.52 7.30
N LYS A 315 -3.65 -33.87 7.71
CA LYS A 315 -3.32 -33.64 9.12
C LYS A 315 -4.21 -32.62 9.81
N TYR A 316 -4.85 -31.71 9.06
CA TYR A 316 -5.74 -30.71 9.65
C TYR A 316 -7.12 -31.27 10.01
N VAL A 317 -7.55 -32.35 9.38
CA VAL A 317 -8.87 -32.96 9.64
C VAL A 317 -9.08 -33.28 11.13
N PRO A 318 -8.19 -34.05 11.81
CA PRO A 318 -8.37 -34.33 13.23
C PRO A 318 -8.23 -33.10 14.13
N ILE A 319 -7.55 -32.04 13.68
CA ILE A 319 -7.37 -30.79 14.45
C ILE A 319 -8.67 -30.02 14.54
N VAL A 320 -9.45 -29.96 13.46
CA VAL A 320 -10.72 -29.20 13.43
C VAL A 320 -11.90 -29.99 13.91
N GLU A 321 -11.74 -31.33 14.08
CA GLU A 321 -12.82 -32.19 14.59
C GLU A 321 -13.20 -31.76 16.02
N ASN A 322 -14.45 -31.39 16.23
CA ASN A 322 -14.97 -30.86 17.48
C ASN A 322 -14.40 -29.50 17.94
N ALA A 323 -13.58 -28.82 17.14
CA ALA A 323 -13.10 -27.48 17.43
C ALA A 323 -14.21 -26.43 17.19
N LYS A 324 -14.20 -25.39 18.03
CA LYS A 324 -15.14 -24.28 17.87
C LYS A 324 -14.55 -23.24 16.92
N PRO A 325 -15.32 -22.77 15.93
CA PRO A 325 -14.85 -21.68 15.06
C PRO A 325 -14.73 -20.37 15.84
N HIS A 326 -13.85 -19.48 15.36
CA HIS A 326 -13.72 -18.11 15.84
C HIS A 326 -15.06 -17.38 15.74
N VAL A 327 -15.35 -16.56 16.76
CA VAL A 327 -16.51 -15.66 16.74
C VAL A 327 -16.08 -14.29 16.26
N PRO A 328 -16.53 -13.83 15.08
CA PRO A 328 -16.16 -12.50 14.57
C PRO A 328 -16.44 -11.39 15.56
N GLN A 329 -15.59 -10.38 15.61
CA GLN A 329 -15.79 -9.22 16.45
C GLN A 329 -17.05 -8.44 16.03
N PRO A 330 -17.69 -7.69 16.92
CA PRO A 330 -18.72 -6.75 16.53
C PRO A 330 -18.15 -5.70 15.57
N LYS A 331 -18.99 -5.15 14.71
CA LYS A 331 -18.57 -4.03 13.85
C LYS A 331 -18.03 -2.89 14.71
N PRO A 332 -17.01 -2.15 14.24
CA PRO A 332 -16.48 -1.01 14.96
C PRO A 332 -17.58 -0.04 15.36
N GLN A 333 -17.49 0.49 16.58
CA GLN A 333 -18.41 1.50 17.11
C GLN A 333 -17.85 2.92 16.95
N THR A 334 -16.67 3.04 16.33
CA THR A 334 -15.97 4.28 16.03
C THR A 334 -15.73 4.36 14.52
N MET A 335 -15.52 5.58 14.00
CA MET A 335 -15.13 5.78 12.61
C MET A 335 -13.68 5.35 12.41
N TRP A 336 -13.46 4.49 11.43
CA TRP A 336 -12.14 4.10 10.97
C TRP A 336 -11.83 4.79 9.65
N LEU A 337 -10.68 5.46 9.62
CA LEU A 337 -10.08 6.03 8.41
C LEU A 337 -8.65 5.49 8.28
N SER A 338 -8.07 5.50 7.11
CA SER A 338 -6.69 5.05 6.94
C SER A 338 -5.96 5.71 5.79
N GLY A 339 -4.69 5.97 6.03
CA GLY A 339 -3.65 6.04 5.02
C GLY A 339 -2.87 4.73 5.01
N LEU A 340 -1.54 4.79 5.23
CA LEU A 340 -0.72 3.62 5.55
C LEU A 340 -0.93 3.14 6.99
N GLU A 341 -1.49 3.97 7.85
CA GLU A 341 -1.81 3.69 9.24
C GLU A 341 -3.28 3.94 9.51
N LEU A 342 -3.82 3.27 10.52
CA LEU A 342 -5.19 3.45 10.99
C LEU A 342 -5.34 4.78 11.73
N LEU A 343 -6.37 5.54 11.41
CA LEU A 343 -6.95 6.59 12.26
C LEU A 343 -8.28 6.08 12.81
N ASP A 344 -8.28 5.63 14.05
CA ASP A 344 -9.49 5.25 14.80
C ASP A 344 -9.99 6.47 15.57
N VAL A 345 -11.14 7.01 15.19
CA VAL A 345 -11.74 8.19 15.79
C VAL A 345 -12.45 7.81 17.09
N THR A 346 -11.65 7.42 18.09
CA THR A 346 -12.12 7.08 19.44
C THR A 346 -12.48 8.34 20.24
N PRO A 347 -13.19 8.21 21.38
CA PRO A 347 -13.44 9.35 22.27
C PRO A 347 -12.20 10.07 22.78
N ASP A 348 -11.02 9.40 22.77
CA ASP A 348 -9.74 10.02 23.14
C ASP A 348 -9.24 10.96 22.04
N VAL A 349 -9.60 10.71 20.78
CA VAL A 349 -9.41 11.63 19.66
C VAL A 349 -10.54 12.66 19.67
N ARG A 350 -10.41 13.67 20.52
CA ARG A 350 -11.47 14.66 20.76
C ARG A 350 -11.81 15.51 19.53
N PHE A 351 -10.83 15.72 18.65
CA PHE A 351 -10.97 16.55 17.46
C PHE A 351 -9.99 16.13 16.39
N VAL A 352 -10.48 15.91 15.18
CA VAL A 352 -9.71 15.57 13.99
C VAL A 352 -9.36 16.83 13.21
N ASN A 353 -8.09 17.24 13.27
CA ASN A 353 -7.56 18.34 12.47
C ASN A 353 -7.44 17.91 11.01
N VAL A 354 -8.23 18.50 10.13
CA VAL A 354 -8.12 18.34 8.68
C VAL A 354 -7.32 19.54 8.12
N GLY A 355 -6.14 19.25 7.58
CA GLY A 355 -5.22 20.29 7.11
C GLY A 355 -5.66 20.95 5.81
N GLU A 356 -5.92 22.27 5.82
CA GLU A 356 -6.52 23.05 4.72
C GLU A 356 -5.55 23.57 3.66
N ARG A 357 -4.23 23.35 3.78
CA ARG A 357 -3.24 24.07 2.96
C ARG A 357 -2.95 23.46 1.61
N CYS A 358 -3.40 22.21 1.32
CA CYS A 358 -3.34 21.60 -0.01
C CYS A 358 -4.62 21.86 -0.84
N ASN A 359 -5.24 23.00 -0.61
CA ASN A 359 -6.43 23.46 -1.32
C ASN A 359 -6.08 24.70 -2.15
N VAL A 360 -6.23 24.61 -3.48
CA VAL A 360 -5.86 25.69 -4.42
C VAL A 360 -6.74 26.94 -4.25
N ALA A 361 -7.99 26.79 -3.80
CA ALA A 361 -8.87 27.92 -3.53
C ALA A 361 -8.50 28.65 -2.22
N GLY A 362 -7.99 27.91 -1.24
CA GLY A 362 -7.61 28.42 0.09
C GLY A 362 -6.17 28.89 0.22
N SER A 363 -5.25 28.40 -0.61
CA SER A 363 -3.81 28.64 -0.50
C SER A 363 -3.22 29.17 -1.81
N ARG A 364 -2.94 30.49 -1.86
CA ARG A 364 -2.29 31.11 -3.04
C ARG A 364 -0.92 30.51 -3.35
N LYS A 365 -0.15 30.12 -2.33
CA LYS A 365 1.16 29.49 -2.52
C LYS A 365 0.98 28.14 -3.19
N PHE A 366 0.09 27.31 -2.69
CA PHE A 366 -0.19 25.97 -3.25
C PHE A 366 -0.68 26.06 -4.69
N LEU A 367 -1.65 26.94 -4.98
CA LEU A 367 -2.15 27.20 -6.34
C LEU A 367 -1.01 27.55 -7.31
N ARG A 368 -0.12 28.46 -6.90
CA ARG A 368 1.03 28.84 -7.74
C ARG A 368 1.91 27.64 -8.04
N LEU A 369 2.26 26.85 -7.03
CA LEU A 369 3.13 25.67 -7.17
C LEU A 369 2.52 24.62 -8.10
N ILE A 370 1.22 24.38 -8.00
CA ILE A 370 0.51 23.44 -8.90
C ILE A 370 0.52 23.97 -10.34
N LYS A 371 0.24 25.27 -10.56
CA LYS A 371 0.31 25.88 -11.89
C LYS A 371 1.70 25.84 -12.52
N GLU A 372 2.74 26.02 -11.73
CA GLU A 372 4.14 25.95 -12.14
C GLU A 372 4.67 24.51 -12.21
N LYS A 373 3.86 23.49 -11.87
CA LYS A 373 4.25 22.07 -11.78
C LYS A 373 5.42 21.81 -10.80
N SER A 374 5.59 22.70 -9.81
CA SER A 374 6.58 22.59 -8.73
C SER A 374 6.06 21.64 -7.65
N TYR A 375 5.88 20.35 -7.99
CA TYR A 375 5.25 19.38 -7.10
C TYR A 375 6.07 19.09 -5.85
N ASP A 376 7.40 19.12 -5.90
CA ASP A 376 8.27 18.88 -4.74
C ASP A 376 8.02 19.90 -3.64
N GLU A 377 7.89 21.20 -4.03
CA GLU A 377 7.53 22.24 -3.07
C GLU A 377 6.08 22.10 -2.58
N ALA A 378 5.16 21.71 -3.46
CA ALA A 378 3.76 21.47 -3.07
C ALA A 378 3.64 20.34 -2.05
N VAL A 379 4.39 19.25 -2.21
CA VAL A 379 4.50 18.12 -1.27
C VAL A 379 5.05 18.57 0.08
N SER A 380 6.00 19.52 0.10
CA SER A 380 6.53 20.05 1.36
C SER A 380 5.44 20.72 2.23
N ILE A 381 4.41 21.31 1.59
CA ILE A 381 3.26 21.87 2.28
C ILE A 381 2.44 20.76 2.95
N ALA A 382 2.18 19.65 2.25
CA ALA A 382 1.47 18.52 2.82
C ALA A 382 2.24 17.91 4.00
N ARG A 383 3.54 17.67 3.82
CA ARG A 383 4.43 17.15 4.88
C ARG A 383 4.42 18.03 6.11
N LYS A 384 4.50 19.34 5.92
CA LYS A 384 4.47 20.30 7.03
C LYS A 384 3.15 20.22 7.80
N GLN A 385 2.01 20.09 7.12
CA GLN A 385 0.71 19.98 7.81
C GLN A 385 0.65 18.74 8.70
N VAL A 386 1.15 17.60 8.24
CA VAL A 386 1.22 16.37 9.06
C VAL A 386 2.18 16.57 10.25
N ALA A 387 3.33 17.22 10.04
CA ALA A 387 4.27 17.55 11.12
C ALA A 387 3.68 18.54 12.14
N ASP A 388 2.82 19.46 11.71
CA ASP A 388 2.11 20.41 12.56
C ASP A 388 0.87 19.79 13.24
N GLY A 389 0.57 18.49 13.06
CA GLY A 389 -0.47 17.76 13.77
C GLY A 389 -1.77 17.54 12.98
N ALA A 390 -1.78 17.71 11.66
CA ALA A 390 -2.91 17.27 10.84
C ALA A 390 -3.08 15.75 10.90
N LEU A 391 -4.28 15.28 11.20
CA LEU A 391 -4.67 13.88 11.21
C LEU A 391 -5.27 13.44 9.87
N VAL A 392 -5.69 14.39 9.05
CA VAL A 392 -6.21 14.22 7.68
C VAL A 392 -5.68 15.37 6.83
N ILE A 393 -5.40 15.14 5.55
CA ILE A 393 -5.03 16.19 4.59
C ILE A 393 -6.17 16.42 3.61
N ASP A 394 -6.70 17.64 3.56
CA ASP A 394 -7.65 18.09 2.54
C ASP A 394 -6.90 18.45 1.25
N VAL A 395 -7.33 17.87 0.11
CA VAL A 395 -6.75 18.10 -1.22
C VAL A 395 -7.82 18.58 -2.17
N ASN A 396 -7.65 19.82 -2.66
CA ASN A 396 -8.55 20.44 -3.63
C ASN A 396 -7.75 21.07 -4.78
N MET A 397 -8.18 20.78 -6.03
CA MET A 397 -7.56 21.26 -7.27
C MET A 397 -8.52 22.10 -8.12
N ASP A 398 -9.63 22.60 -7.55
CA ASP A 398 -10.66 23.35 -8.27
C ASP A 398 -10.20 24.79 -8.56
N ASP A 399 -9.62 24.99 -9.74
CA ASP A 399 -9.29 26.31 -10.30
C ASP A 399 -9.64 26.33 -11.79
N GLY A 400 -10.14 27.46 -12.26
CA GLY A 400 -10.59 27.59 -13.65
C GLY A 400 -9.50 27.49 -14.73
N LEU A 401 -8.23 27.53 -14.32
CA LEU A 401 -7.06 27.45 -15.21
C LEU A 401 -6.30 26.12 -15.07
N LEU A 402 -6.80 25.21 -14.23
CA LEU A 402 -6.23 23.88 -14.03
C LEU A 402 -7.12 22.79 -14.65
N ASP A 403 -6.50 21.72 -15.15
CA ASP A 403 -7.18 20.45 -15.30
C ASP A 403 -7.27 19.77 -13.91
N ALA A 404 -8.32 20.11 -13.18
CA ALA A 404 -8.50 19.68 -11.80
C ALA A 404 -8.45 18.14 -11.64
N ARG A 405 -8.98 17.40 -12.64
CA ARG A 405 -8.97 15.95 -12.63
C ARG A 405 -7.55 15.40 -12.74
N GLN A 406 -6.79 15.89 -13.71
CA GLN A 406 -5.40 15.45 -13.90
C GLN A 406 -4.51 15.86 -12.71
N GLU A 407 -4.69 17.07 -12.19
CA GLU A 407 -3.90 17.55 -11.05
C GLU A 407 -4.21 16.78 -9.76
N MET A 408 -5.48 16.44 -9.52
CA MET A 408 -5.89 15.60 -8.39
C MET A 408 -5.21 14.24 -8.45
N VAL A 409 -5.27 13.55 -9.59
CA VAL A 409 -4.62 12.26 -9.80
C VAL A 409 -3.10 12.37 -9.61
N THR A 410 -2.48 13.37 -10.25
CA THR A 410 -1.04 13.58 -10.18
C THR A 410 -0.59 13.80 -8.73
N PHE A 411 -1.22 14.72 -8.02
CA PHE A 411 -0.82 15.07 -6.65
C PHE A 411 -1.09 13.94 -5.66
N LEU A 412 -2.24 13.25 -5.73
CA LEU A 412 -2.55 12.10 -4.89
C LEU A 412 -1.55 10.96 -5.11
N ASN A 413 -1.17 10.68 -6.35
CA ASN A 413 -0.17 9.67 -6.67
C ASN A 413 1.22 10.03 -6.10
N ILE A 414 1.59 11.31 -6.12
CA ILE A 414 2.87 11.77 -5.56
C ILE A 414 2.86 11.62 -4.04
N ILE A 415 1.83 12.10 -3.34
CA ILE A 415 1.78 12.02 -1.88
C ILE A 415 1.64 10.57 -1.37
N ALA A 416 1.05 9.66 -2.16
CA ALA A 416 1.01 8.23 -1.84
C ALA A 416 2.42 7.61 -1.79
N SER A 417 3.39 8.19 -2.51
CA SER A 417 4.80 7.77 -2.50
C SER A 417 5.64 8.44 -1.39
N GLU A 418 5.00 9.25 -0.53
CA GLU A 418 5.60 9.98 0.59
C GLU A 418 5.12 9.41 1.93
N PRO A 419 5.84 8.46 2.55
CA PRO A 419 5.36 7.77 3.75
C PRO A 419 4.99 8.69 4.92
N ASP A 420 5.70 9.82 5.07
CA ASP A 420 5.42 10.80 6.12
C ASP A 420 4.05 11.48 5.95
N ILE A 421 3.56 11.54 4.71
CA ILE A 421 2.24 12.09 4.36
C ILE A 421 1.22 10.96 4.24
N ALA A 422 1.58 9.90 3.51
CA ALA A 422 0.70 8.77 3.20
C ALA A 422 0.21 8.01 4.46
N LYS A 423 0.88 8.14 5.60
CA LYS A 423 0.45 7.55 6.87
C LYS A 423 -0.92 8.03 7.32
N VAL A 424 -1.30 9.28 7.03
CA VAL A 424 -2.61 9.83 7.38
C VAL A 424 -3.61 9.67 6.21
N PRO A 425 -4.92 9.54 6.49
CA PRO A 425 -5.95 9.56 5.46
C PRO A 425 -6.03 10.91 4.75
N VAL A 426 -6.53 10.89 3.51
CA VAL A 426 -6.79 12.10 2.74
C VAL A 426 -8.28 12.42 2.67
N MET A 427 -8.61 13.70 2.55
CA MET A 427 -9.93 14.20 2.18
C MET A 427 -9.85 14.68 0.74
N ILE A 428 -10.64 14.07 -0.15
CA ILE A 428 -10.72 14.42 -1.57
C ILE A 428 -11.81 15.47 -1.69
N ASP A 429 -11.41 16.71 -1.98
CA ASP A 429 -12.31 17.86 -2.04
C ASP A 429 -12.43 18.40 -3.46
N SER A 430 -13.64 18.39 -4.00
CA SER A 430 -13.95 19.04 -5.28
C SER A 430 -15.45 19.32 -5.42
N SER A 431 -15.77 20.36 -6.15
CA SER A 431 -17.13 20.67 -6.61
C SER A 431 -17.56 19.83 -7.82
N LYS A 432 -16.64 19.05 -8.43
CA LYS A 432 -16.86 18.27 -9.65
C LYS A 432 -16.78 16.78 -9.33
N TRP A 433 -17.84 16.05 -9.64
CA TRP A 433 -17.92 14.63 -9.29
C TRP A 433 -16.91 13.74 -10.04
N ASP A 434 -16.56 14.09 -11.27
CA ASP A 434 -15.53 13.39 -12.05
C ASP A 434 -14.13 13.55 -11.43
N VAL A 435 -13.83 14.68 -10.79
CA VAL A 435 -12.60 14.91 -10.02
C VAL A 435 -12.59 14.05 -8.75
N ILE A 436 -13.71 14.03 -8.02
CA ILE A 436 -13.88 13.17 -6.84
C ILE A 436 -13.65 11.69 -7.21
N THR A 437 -14.32 11.21 -8.25
CA THR A 437 -14.20 9.81 -8.70
C THR A 437 -12.78 9.47 -9.11
N ALA A 438 -12.10 10.36 -9.84
CA ALA A 438 -10.70 10.16 -10.23
C ALA A 438 -9.77 10.09 -9.00
N GLY A 439 -10.01 10.93 -8.00
CA GLY A 439 -9.27 10.88 -6.73
C GLY A 439 -9.50 9.60 -5.95
N LEU A 440 -10.75 9.13 -5.86
CA LEU A 440 -11.10 7.85 -5.19
C LEU A 440 -10.38 6.64 -5.81
N GLN A 441 -10.10 6.67 -7.10
CA GLN A 441 -9.38 5.65 -7.83
C GLN A 441 -7.86 5.66 -7.62
N CYS A 442 -7.34 6.63 -6.83
CA CYS A 442 -5.92 6.75 -6.51
C CYS A 442 -5.57 6.38 -5.07
N VAL A 443 -6.57 6.22 -4.18
CA VAL A 443 -6.35 6.09 -2.74
C VAL A 443 -6.60 4.67 -2.26
N GLN A 444 -5.54 4.01 -1.77
CA GLN A 444 -5.65 2.66 -1.21
C GLN A 444 -6.36 2.62 0.15
N GLY A 445 -6.17 3.64 0.98
CA GLY A 445 -6.78 3.76 2.32
C GLY A 445 -8.28 4.09 2.29
N LYS A 446 -8.88 4.18 3.48
CA LYS A 446 -10.23 4.70 3.66
C LYS A 446 -10.17 6.21 3.81
N CYS A 447 -10.48 6.93 2.74
CA CYS A 447 -10.46 8.38 2.64
C CYS A 447 -11.82 9.01 2.97
N ILE A 448 -11.88 10.34 2.93
CA ILE A 448 -13.11 11.12 3.07
C ILE A 448 -13.39 11.84 1.75
N VAL A 449 -14.63 11.82 1.30
CA VAL A 449 -15.11 12.63 0.16
C VAL A 449 -15.68 13.95 0.69
N ASN A 450 -15.26 15.08 0.17
CA ASN A 450 -15.78 16.40 0.46
C ASN A 450 -16.26 17.05 -0.87
N SER A 451 -17.54 17.08 -1.18
CA SER A 451 -18.68 16.68 -0.42
C SER A 451 -19.86 16.25 -1.32
N ILE A 452 -20.91 15.74 -0.72
CA ILE A 452 -22.20 15.56 -1.39
C ILE A 452 -23.28 16.47 -0.74
N SER A 453 -24.30 16.79 -1.48
CA SER A 453 -25.42 17.60 -0.99
C SER A 453 -26.71 17.36 -1.78
N LEU A 454 -27.85 17.77 -1.21
CA LEU A 454 -29.14 17.71 -1.88
C LEU A 454 -29.39 18.86 -2.87
N LYS A 455 -28.39 19.68 -3.16
CA LYS A 455 -28.47 20.86 -4.06
C LYS A 455 -29.00 20.50 -5.45
N GLU A 456 -28.55 19.37 -6.00
CA GLU A 456 -28.94 18.89 -7.34
C GLU A 456 -30.08 17.87 -7.29
N GLY A 457 -30.74 17.74 -6.12
CA GLY A 457 -31.83 16.83 -5.88
C GLY A 457 -31.43 15.45 -5.35
N GLU A 458 -32.45 14.70 -4.98
CA GLU A 458 -32.30 13.43 -4.27
C GLU A 458 -31.63 12.33 -5.13
N GLU A 459 -31.95 12.25 -6.43
CA GLU A 459 -31.41 11.19 -7.31
C GLU A 459 -29.88 11.31 -7.45
N VAL A 460 -29.36 12.51 -7.67
CA VAL A 460 -27.94 12.81 -7.79
C VAL A 460 -27.26 12.52 -6.45
N PHE A 461 -27.83 12.98 -5.35
CA PHE A 461 -27.34 12.74 -4.00
C PHE A 461 -27.19 11.23 -3.70
N LEU A 462 -28.22 10.43 -3.99
CA LEU A 462 -28.18 8.98 -3.81
C LEU A 462 -27.17 8.28 -4.73
N SER A 463 -27.00 8.77 -5.96
CA SER A 463 -26.01 8.26 -6.90
C SER A 463 -24.60 8.48 -6.37
N HIS A 464 -24.28 9.71 -5.95
CA HIS A 464 -22.98 10.06 -5.37
C HIS A 464 -22.71 9.28 -4.09
N ALA A 465 -23.69 9.08 -3.22
CA ALA A 465 -23.55 8.29 -2.01
C ALA A 465 -23.23 6.82 -2.30
N ARG A 466 -23.83 6.24 -3.35
CA ARG A 466 -23.51 4.87 -3.78
C ARG A 466 -22.07 4.76 -4.31
N ASP A 467 -21.61 5.76 -5.06
CA ASP A 467 -20.21 5.80 -5.52
C ASP A 467 -19.23 5.90 -4.35
N VAL A 468 -19.53 6.74 -3.33
CA VAL A 468 -18.73 6.80 -2.10
C VAL A 468 -18.61 5.44 -1.43
N MET A 469 -19.72 4.72 -1.28
CA MET A 469 -19.72 3.36 -0.71
C MET A 469 -18.97 2.36 -1.59
N ARG A 470 -19.11 2.46 -2.91
CA ARG A 470 -18.43 1.61 -3.89
C ARG A 470 -16.91 1.66 -3.71
N TYR A 471 -16.36 2.84 -3.44
CA TYR A 471 -14.92 3.02 -3.20
C TYR A 471 -14.53 2.90 -1.72
N GLY A 472 -15.48 2.61 -0.84
CA GLY A 472 -15.23 2.37 0.58
C GLY A 472 -14.83 3.61 1.39
N ALA A 473 -15.24 4.81 0.96
CA ALA A 473 -14.91 6.08 1.60
C ALA A 473 -15.96 6.52 2.64
N ALA A 474 -15.56 7.43 3.53
CA ALA A 474 -16.47 8.25 4.33
C ALA A 474 -16.85 9.53 3.55
N VAL A 475 -17.88 10.25 3.99
CA VAL A 475 -18.40 11.40 3.23
C VAL A 475 -18.78 12.59 4.11
N VAL A 476 -18.38 13.76 3.66
CA VAL A 476 -18.93 15.04 4.16
C VAL A 476 -20.25 15.32 3.45
N VAL A 477 -21.29 15.62 4.23
CA VAL A 477 -22.62 15.98 3.75
C VAL A 477 -22.90 17.43 4.09
N MET A 478 -22.88 18.28 3.08
CA MET A 478 -23.17 19.69 3.27
C MET A 478 -24.65 19.96 3.48
N CYS A 479 -24.99 20.84 4.39
CA CYS A 479 -26.37 21.29 4.58
C CYS A 479 -26.79 22.30 3.48
N PHE A 480 -26.89 21.76 2.27
CA PHE A 480 -27.46 22.40 1.07
C PHE A 480 -28.56 21.52 0.51
N ASP A 481 -29.64 22.13 0.08
CA ASP A 481 -30.70 21.46 -0.70
C ASP A 481 -31.10 22.25 -1.94
N GLU A 482 -32.19 21.87 -2.56
CA GLU A 482 -32.70 22.48 -3.78
C GLU A 482 -33.07 23.98 -3.60
N GLN A 483 -33.24 24.44 -2.36
CA GLN A 483 -33.50 25.85 -2.02
C GLN A 483 -32.23 26.65 -1.73
N GLY A 484 -31.06 25.96 -1.69
CA GLY A 484 -29.77 26.57 -1.48
C GLY A 484 -29.13 26.22 -0.12
N GLN A 485 -28.17 27.03 0.28
CA GLN A 485 -27.38 26.86 1.51
C GLN A 485 -28.22 27.16 2.76
N ALA A 486 -28.14 26.26 3.75
CA ALA A 486 -28.76 26.52 5.05
C ALA A 486 -27.96 27.57 5.81
N THR A 487 -28.65 28.65 6.19
CA THR A 487 -28.09 29.74 7.02
C THR A 487 -28.63 29.74 8.44
N THR A 488 -29.87 29.30 8.65
CA THR A 488 -30.52 29.21 9.98
C THR A 488 -30.40 27.84 10.62
N TYR A 489 -30.52 27.80 11.94
CA TYR A 489 -30.54 26.57 12.72
C TYR A 489 -31.57 25.56 12.19
N GLU A 490 -32.82 26.01 11.97
CA GLU A 490 -33.95 25.18 11.55
C GLU A 490 -33.65 24.49 10.19
N ARG A 491 -33.12 25.24 9.24
CA ARG A 491 -32.77 24.71 7.91
C ARG A 491 -31.63 23.68 7.98
N ARG A 492 -30.63 23.94 8.83
CA ARG A 492 -29.48 23.02 9.02
C ARG A 492 -29.95 21.65 9.53
N ILE A 493 -30.80 21.63 10.58
CA ILE A 493 -31.30 20.38 11.14
C ILE A 493 -32.29 19.67 10.24
N GLU A 494 -33.10 20.39 9.48
CA GLU A 494 -34.04 19.82 8.49
C GLU A 494 -33.27 19.07 7.39
N ILE A 495 -32.29 19.71 6.76
CA ILE A 495 -31.49 19.12 5.70
C ILE A 495 -30.66 17.96 6.23
N ALA A 496 -29.99 18.10 7.40
CA ALA A 496 -29.22 17.04 8.03
C ALA A 496 -30.10 15.80 8.31
N SER A 497 -31.30 16.01 8.87
CA SER A 497 -32.25 14.93 9.14
C SER A 497 -32.71 14.21 7.87
N ARG A 498 -33.02 14.95 6.79
CA ARG A 498 -33.41 14.39 5.51
C ARG A 498 -32.27 13.59 4.87
N ALA A 499 -31.08 14.17 4.82
CA ALA A 499 -29.91 13.53 4.25
C ALA A 499 -29.51 12.27 5.02
N TYR A 500 -29.52 12.31 6.36
CA TYR A 500 -29.25 11.14 7.20
C TYR A 500 -30.18 9.96 6.91
N LYS A 501 -31.49 10.19 6.83
CA LYS A 501 -32.46 9.15 6.49
C LYS A 501 -32.23 8.57 5.09
N LEU A 502 -31.95 9.41 4.10
CA LEU A 502 -31.66 8.96 2.75
C LEU A 502 -30.41 8.07 2.70
N LEU A 503 -29.35 8.46 3.38
CA LEU A 503 -28.09 7.71 3.42
C LEU A 503 -28.24 6.38 4.17
N THR A 504 -28.87 6.39 5.34
CA THR A 504 -28.98 5.19 6.18
C THR A 504 -30.05 4.22 5.72
N GLU A 505 -31.23 4.71 5.30
CA GLU A 505 -32.37 3.89 4.95
C GLU A 505 -32.40 3.48 3.47
N LYS A 506 -32.06 4.39 2.52
CA LYS A 506 -32.13 4.09 1.08
C LYS A 506 -30.81 3.59 0.50
N VAL A 507 -29.67 4.06 1.02
CA VAL A 507 -28.34 3.67 0.54
C VAL A 507 -27.75 2.56 1.41
N GLY A 508 -28.08 2.54 2.72
CA GLY A 508 -27.53 1.59 3.69
C GLY A 508 -26.13 1.98 4.16
N MET A 509 -25.77 3.27 4.07
CA MET A 509 -24.48 3.77 4.54
C MET A 509 -24.37 3.65 6.05
N ASN A 510 -23.19 3.23 6.54
CA ASN A 510 -22.91 3.21 7.96
C ASN A 510 -22.96 4.63 8.52
N PRO A 511 -23.76 4.93 9.55
CA PRO A 511 -23.80 6.25 10.17
C PRO A 511 -22.45 6.81 10.60
N LEU A 512 -21.53 5.94 11.00
CA LEU A 512 -20.14 6.31 11.36
C LEU A 512 -19.33 6.86 10.20
N ASP A 513 -19.75 6.65 8.96
CA ASP A 513 -19.06 7.16 7.77
C ASP A 513 -19.64 8.49 7.26
N ILE A 514 -20.62 9.06 7.99
CA ILE A 514 -21.32 10.30 7.64
C ILE A 514 -20.80 11.45 8.50
N ILE A 515 -20.32 12.51 7.85
CA ILE A 515 -19.81 13.74 8.48
C ILE A 515 -20.66 14.91 7.99
N PHE A 516 -21.46 15.51 8.85
CA PHE A 516 -22.24 16.71 8.46
C PHE A 516 -21.41 17.98 8.51
N ASP A 517 -21.55 18.81 7.48
CA ASP A 517 -21.08 20.21 7.52
C ASP A 517 -22.31 21.14 7.52
N PRO A 518 -22.68 21.70 8.69
CA PRO A 518 -23.79 22.65 8.81
C PRO A 518 -23.50 24.04 8.23
N ASN A 519 -22.44 24.22 7.48
CA ASN A 519 -21.94 25.44 6.86
C ASN A 519 -21.43 26.49 7.88
N VAL A 520 -20.11 26.61 8.01
CA VAL A 520 -19.49 27.73 8.72
C VAL A 520 -19.52 28.95 7.84
N LEU A 521 -20.23 29.99 8.26
CA LEU A 521 -20.44 31.24 7.55
C LEU A 521 -19.74 32.38 8.25
N ALA A 522 -19.39 33.43 7.49
CA ALA A 522 -18.72 34.63 8.01
C ALA A 522 -19.63 35.40 8.98
N ILE A 523 -19.06 35.78 10.10
CA ILE A 523 -19.70 36.66 11.10
C ILE A 523 -19.01 38.01 11.15
N ALA A 524 -19.57 38.95 11.90
CA ALA A 524 -19.09 40.35 12.06
C ALA A 524 -18.85 41.01 10.69
N THR A 525 -19.78 40.88 9.78
CA THR A 525 -19.75 41.44 8.42
C THR A 525 -20.39 42.84 8.35
N GLY A 526 -20.99 43.28 9.44
CA GLY A 526 -21.82 44.51 9.50
C GLY A 526 -23.29 44.32 9.09
N MET A 527 -23.70 43.07 8.79
CA MET A 527 -25.07 42.70 8.45
C MET A 527 -25.67 41.93 9.63
N GLU A 528 -26.75 42.45 10.21
CA GLU A 528 -27.41 41.90 11.43
C GLU A 528 -27.84 40.41 11.23
N GLU A 529 -28.21 40.00 10.00
CA GLU A 529 -28.58 38.64 9.66
C GLU A 529 -27.43 37.63 9.78
N HIS A 530 -26.16 38.10 9.75
CA HIS A 530 -24.98 37.24 9.85
C HIS A 530 -24.51 37.04 11.32
N ASP A 531 -25.00 37.84 12.26
CA ASP A 531 -24.51 37.86 13.64
C ASP A 531 -24.78 36.52 14.36
N ASN A 532 -25.83 35.77 13.94
CA ASN A 532 -26.22 34.54 14.63
C ASN A 532 -25.65 33.25 13.93
N TYR A 533 -24.92 33.36 12.83
CA TYR A 533 -24.47 32.21 12.04
C TYR A 533 -23.61 31.22 12.84
N ALA A 534 -22.71 31.71 13.70
CA ALA A 534 -21.87 30.86 14.53
C ALA A 534 -22.69 30.18 15.64
N VAL A 535 -23.64 30.91 16.28
CA VAL A 535 -24.53 30.34 17.28
C VAL A 535 -25.41 29.24 16.70
N ASP A 536 -25.99 29.48 15.54
CA ASP A 536 -26.83 28.51 14.84
C ASP A 536 -26.04 27.28 14.39
N PHE A 537 -24.78 27.45 14.01
CA PHE A 537 -23.89 26.34 13.75
C PHE A 537 -23.65 25.49 15.01
N ILE A 538 -23.27 26.11 16.11
CA ILE A 538 -23.00 25.43 17.40
C ILE A 538 -24.25 24.70 17.91
N ARG A 539 -25.43 25.30 17.76
CA ARG A 539 -26.71 24.65 18.09
C ARG A 539 -27.01 23.47 17.18
N ALA A 540 -26.71 23.61 15.88
CA ALA A 540 -26.90 22.51 14.91
C ALA A 540 -25.96 21.33 15.22
N VAL A 541 -24.71 21.58 15.63
CA VAL A 541 -23.79 20.54 16.11
C VAL A 541 -24.40 19.75 17.26
N ASP A 542 -24.86 20.42 18.30
CA ASP A 542 -25.49 19.80 19.48
C ASP A 542 -26.71 18.92 19.08
N TRP A 543 -27.54 19.45 18.18
CA TRP A 543 -28.69 18.73 17.68
C TRP A 543 -28.33 17.48 16.85
N ILE A 544 -27.37 17.61 15.91
CA ILE A 544 -26.91 16.49 15.08
C ILE A 544 -26.35 15.37 15.94
N LYS A 545 -25.48 15.70 16.89
CA LYS A 545 -24.86 14.71 17.79
C LYS A 545 -25.88 14.02 18.69
N THR A 546 -26.95 14.73 19.04
CA THR A 546 -28.03 14.16 19.88
C THR A 546 -29.04 13.31 19.09
N ASN A 547 -29.39 13.71 17.85
CA ASN A 547 -30.51 13.15 17.12
C ASN A 547 -30.12 12.26 15.94
N LEU A 548 -28.87 12.31 15.46
CA LEU A 548 -28.36 11.52 14.34
C LEU A 548 -27.23 10.59 14.85
N PRO A 549 -27.57 9.46 15.47
CA PRO A 549 -26.60 8.61 16.15
C PRO A 549 -25.53 8.08 15.18
N GLY A 550 -24.28 8.16 15.60
CA GLY A 550 -23.10 7.74 14.81
C GLY A 550 -22.55 8.82 13.88
N ALA A 551 -23.33 9.83 13.51
CA ALA A 551 -22.86 10.89 12.62
C ALA A 551 -21.83 11.80 13.29
N HIS A 552 -20.86 12.25 12.51
CA HIS A 552 -19.82 13.22 12.84
C HIS A 552 -20.19 14.61 12.34
N VAL A 553 -19.49 15.63 12.83
CA VAL A 553 -19.71 17.03 12.40
C VAL A 553 -18.38 17.68 12.07
N SER A 554 -18.30 18.33 10.91
CA SER A 554 -17.15 19.08 10.40
C SER A 554 -17.56 20.50 10.03
N GLY A 555 -16.56 21.32 9.70
CA GLY A 555 -16.77 22.63 9.10
C GLY A 555 -15.47 23.29 8.66
N GLY A 556 -15.56 24.10 7.62
CA GLY A 556 -14.46 24.94 7.13
C GLY A 556 -14.26 26.16 8.01
N VAL A 557 -13.52 26.02 9.10
CA VAL A 557 -13.41 27.02 10.20
C VAL A 557 -12.89 28.38 9.71
N SER A 558 -12.01 28.37 8.70
CA SER A 558 -11.46 29.61 8.12
C SER A 558 -12.51 30.56 7.53
N ASN A 559 -13.71 30.06 7.19
CA ASN A 559 -14.80 30.88 6.66
C ASN A 559 -15.38 31.83 7.70
N LEU A 560 -15.37 31.44 8.98
CA LEU A 560 -15.93 32.26 10.09
C LEU A 560 -15.40 33.68 10.10
N SER A 561 -14.10 33.83 9.88
CA SER A 561 -13.35 35.09 10.02
C SER A 561 -13.05 35.77 8.70
N PHE A 562 -13.84 35.48 7.66
CA PHE A 562 -13.62 36.04 6.31
C PHE A 562 -13.60 37.57 6.27
N SER A 563 -14.39 38.20 7.12
CA SER A 563 -14.45 39.68 7.31
C SER A 563 -13.15 40.29 7.85
N PHE A 564 -12.29 39.50 8.47
CA PHE A 564 -11.01 39.92 9.02
C PHE A 564 -9.79 39.49 8.21
N ARG A 565 -9.94 39.23 6.90
CA ARG A 565 -8.80 38.94 6.03
C ARG A 565 -7.71 40.00 6.14
N GLY A 566 -6.47 39.56 6.44
CA GLY A 566 -5.30 40.44 6.63
C GLY A 566 -4.90 40.64 8.10
N ASN A 567 -5.74 40.27 9.08
CA ASN A 567 -5.40 40.23 10.48
C ASN A 567 -5.35 38.79 11.02
N ASN A 568 -4.20 38.12 10.90
CA ASN A 568 -4.06 36.72 11.24
C ASN A 568 -4.35 36.42 12.71
N TYR A 569 -3.94 37.32 13.62
CA TYR A 569 -4.16 37.10 15.05
C TYR A 569 -5.66 37.06 15.38
N ILE A 570 -6.42 38.04 14.95
CA ILE A 570 -7.88 38.09 15.18
C ILE A 570 -8.56 36.85 14.57
N ARG A 571 -8.14 36.46 13.38
CA ARG A 571 -8.70 35.28 12.72
C ARG A 571 -8.45 34.01 13.54
N GLU A 572 -7.21 33.80 13.97
CA GLU A 572 -6.87 32.62 14.78
C GLU A 572 -7.59 32.66 16.14
N ALA A 573 -7.70 33.80 16.78
CA ALA A 573 -8.44 33.95 18.02
C ALA A 573 -9.95 33.66 17.86
N MET A 574 -10.58 34.16 16.79
CA MET A 574 -11.97 33.84 16.45
C MET A 574 -12.16 32.34 16.24
N HIS A 575 -11.22 31.68 15.51
CA HIS A 575 -11.27 30.26 15.28
C HIS A 575 -11.16 29.46 16.58
N SER A 576 -10.25 29.85 17.46
CA SER A 576 -10.06 29.22 18.77
C SER A 576 -11.29 29.33 19.66
N VAL A 577 -11.90 30.49 19.72
CA VAL A 577 -13.14 30.70 20.50
C VAL A 577 -14.28 29.87 19.89
N PHE A 578 -14.47 29.90 18.58
CA PHE A 578 -15.49 29.12 17.90
C PHE A 578 -15.33 27.62 18.14
N LEU A 579 -14.12 27.10 17.94
CA LEU A 579 -13.80 25.68 18.13
C LEU A 579 -14.00 25.26 19.58
N TYR A 580 -13.61 26.09 20.55
CA TYR A 580 -13.83 25.82 21.98
C TYR A 580 -15.32 25.51 22.27
N HIS A 581 -16.22 26.33 21.77
CA HIS A 581 -17.66 26.14 21.98
C HIS A 581 -18.25 25.05 21.10
N ALA A 582 -17.83 24.91 19.85
CA ALA A 582 -18.34 23.90 18.92
C ALA A 582 -17.89 22.48 19.33
N ILE A 583 -16.63 22.29 19.75
CA ILE A 583 -16.12 21.00 20.26
C ILE A 583 -16.82 20.60 21.55
N ALA A 584 -17.09 21.55 22.45
CA ALA A 584 -17.87 21.31 23.66
C ALA A 584 -19.29 20.81 23.38
N LYS A 585 -19.85 21.07 22.16
CA LYS A 585 -21.13 20.60 21.67
C LYS A 585 -21.03 19.33 20.80
N GLY A 586 -19.82 18.82 20.58
CA GLY A 586 -19.56 17.55 19.88
C GLY A 586 -19.08 17.69 18.45
N MET A 587 -18.64 18.86 17.99
CA MET A 587 -17.89 18.99 16.74
C MET A 587 -16.59 18.19 16.85
N ASP A 588 -16.40 17.22 15.98
CA ASP A 588 -15.30 16.27 16.08
C ASP A 588 -14.33 16.29 14.87
N PHE A 589 -14.68 17.01 13.81
CA PHE A 589 -13.80 17.30 12.66
C PHE A 589 -13.74 18.80 12.41
N GLY A 590 -12.64 19.29 11.82
CA GLY A 590 -12.56 20.66 11.33
C GLY A 590 -11.47 20.83 10.30
N ILE A 591 -11.83 21.48 9.20
CA ILE A 591 -10.89 21.92 8.16
C ILE A 591 -10.24 23.22 8.67
N VAL A 592 -8.98 23.09 9.07
CA VAL A 592 -8.25 24.12 9.84
C VAL A 592 -6.81 24.26 9.33
N ASN A 593 -6.15 25.34 9.75
CA ASN A 593 -4.71 25.46 9.64
C ASN A 593 -4.04 24.76 10.84
N PRO A 594 -3.37 23.60 10.65
CA PRO A 594 -2.73 22.89 11.75
C PRO A 594 -1.61 23.70 12.44
N ALA A 595 -1.03 24.67 11.73
CA ALA A 595 0.04 25.53 12.23
C ALA A 595 -0.48 26.73 13.04
N ALA A 596 -1.81 26.86 13.27
CA ALA A 596 -2.36 27.93 14.10
C ALA A 596 -1.84 27.83 15.54
N LYS A 597 -1.41 28.98 16.09
CA LYS A 597 -0.71 29.03 17.37
C LYS A 597 -1.55 29.59 18.50
N VAL A 598 -2.63 30.33 18.19
CA VAL A 598 -3.47 30.97 19.19
C VAL A 598 -4.46 29.95 19.73
N THR A 599 -4.29 29.55 20.98
CA THR A 599 -5.26 28.70 21.70
C THR A 599 -6.23 29.59 22.51
N TYR A 600 -7.38 29.06 22.90
CA TYR A 600 -8.39 29.77 23.67
C TYR A 600 -7.81 30.35 24.96
N SER A 601 -6.94 29.63 25.66
CA SER A 601 -6.29 30.08 26.90
C SER A 601 -5.18 31.11 26.71
N ASP A 602 -4.68 31.31 25.49
CA ASP A 602 -3.63 32.31 25.19
C ASP A 602 -4.21 33.68 24.87
N ILE A 603 -5.52 33.77 24.70
CA ILE A 603 -6.20 35.05 24.39
C ILE A 603 -6.34 35.84 25.70
N PRO A 604 -5.86 37.10 25.77
CA PRO A 604 -6.05 37.96 26.93
C PRO A 604 -7.53 38.13 27.27
N ASP A 605 -7.88 38.14 28.57
CA ASP A 605 -9.27 38.15 29.06
C ASP A 605 -10.13 39.27 28.45
N ASP A 606 -9.57 40.47 28.30
CA ASP A 606 -10.24 41.64 27.72
C ASP A 606 -10.56 41.48 26.24
N GLN A 607 -9.69 40.78 25.51
CA GLN A 607 -9.89 40.42 24.09
C GLN A 607 -10.82 39.23 23.95
N LEU A 608 -10.66 38.23 24.83
CA LEU A 608 -11.50 37.03 24.86
C LEU A 608 -12.98 37.38 25.02
N GLU A 609 -13.31 38.31 25.97
CA GLU A 609 -14.69 38.75 26.15
C GLU A 609 -15.27 39.36 24.87
N ILE A 610 -14.50 40.20 24.14
CA ILE A 610 -14.95 40.83 22.90
C ILE A 610 -15.19 39.75 21.80
N ILE A 611 -14.26 38.81 21.65
CA ILE A 611 -14.35 37.77 20.62
C ILE A 611 -15.50 36.81 20.94
N GLU A 612 -15.70 36.44 22.21
CA GLU A 612 -16.86 35.62 22.61
C GLU A 612 -18.19 36.36 22.42
N ASP A 613 -18.26 37.64 22.71
CA ASP A 613 -19.46 38.42 22.47
C ASP A 613 -19.85 38.42 20.98
N VAL A 614 -18.88 38.41 20.08
CA VAL A 614 -19.10 38.27 18.63
C VAL A 614 -19.50 36.84 18.23
N VAL A 615 -18.71 35.85 18.63
CA VAL A 615 -18.93 34.46 18.22
C VAL A 615 -20.27 33.92 18.77
N LEU A 616 -20.63 34.31 19.99
CA LEU A 616 -21.86 33.87 20.64
C LEU A 616 -23.02 34.88 20.53
N ASN A 617 -22.84 35.96 19.75
CA ASN A 617 -23.83 37.00 19.54
C ASN A 617 -24.45 37.51 20.86
N ARG A 618 -23.61 37.87 21.88
CA ARG A 618 -24.05 38.26 23.20
C ARG A 618 -24.44 39.72 23.30
N LYS A 619 -23.80 40.60 22.51
CA LYS A 619 -23.98 42.05 22.51
C LYS A 619 -24.14 42.60 21.10
N LYS A 620 -25.03 43.56 20.91
CA LYS A 620 -25.29 44.17 19.60
C LYS A 620 -24.13 44.97 19.00
N ASP A 621 -23.28 45.53 19.85
CA ASP A 621 -22.10 46.33 19.47
C ASP A 621 -20.83 45.46 19.35
N ALA A 622 -20.93 44.15 19.50
CA ALA A 622 -19.78 43.26 19.59
C ALA A 622 -18.93 43.29 18.29
N ALA A 623 -19.55 43.31 17.10
CA ALA A 623 -18.85 43.40 15.84
C ALA A 623 -18.04 44.71 15.71
N GLU A 624 -18.60 45.86 16.12
CA GLU A 624 -17.90 47.16 16.10
C GLU A 624 -16.70 47.14 17.04
N ARG A 625 -16.88 46.62 18.28
CA ARG A 625 -15.80 46.45 19.24
C ARG A 625 -14.66 45.55 18.74
N LEU A 626 -14.99 44.46 18.00
CA LEU A 626 -13.97 43.59 17.42
C LEU A 626 -13.24 44.27 16.28
N ILE A 627 -13.91 45.07 15.44
CA ILE A 627 -13.27 45.85 14.38
C ILE A 627 -12.29 46.85 15.00
N GLN A 628 -12.69 47.56 16.06
CA GLN A 628 -11.79 48.49 16.77
C GLN A 628 -10.59 47.76 17.35
N LEU A 629 -10.79 46.61 17.98
CA LEU A 629 -9.70 45.78 18.50
C LEU A 629 -8.75 45.33 17.39
N ALA A 630 -9.28 44.95 16.25
CA ALA A 630 -8.49 44.52 15.08
C ALA A 630 -7.60 45.65 14.54
N ASP A 631 -8.15 46.89 14.47
CA ASP A 631 -7.40 48.10 14.09
C ASP A 631 -6.31 48.47 15.10
N ASP A 632 -6.62 48.40 16.38
CA ASP A 632 -5.65 48.68 17.47
C ASP A 632 -4.48 47.68 17.43
N ILE A 633 -4.76 46.42 17.21
CA ILE A 633 -3.72 45.36 17.09
C ILE A 633 -2.89 45.58 15.82
N LYS A 634 -3.51 45.93 14.71
CA LYS A 634 -2.80 46.22 13.47
C LYS A 634 -1.88 47.41 13.60
N GLN A 635 -2.33 48.49 14.21
CA GLN A 635 -1.51 49.68 14.49
C GLN A 635 -0.33 49.34 15.40
N LYS A 636 -0.53 48.52 16.45
CA LYS A 636 0.55 48.05 17.31
C LYS A 636 1.58 47.20 16.55
N GLN A 637 1.13 46.31 15.68
CA GLN A 637 2.03 45.50 14.85
C GLN A 637 2.82 46.31 13.82
N GLU A 638 2.21 47.32 13.20
CA GLU A 638 2.87 48.25 12.27
C GLU A 638 3.90 49.12 13.01
N ALA A 639 3.57 49.61 14.24
CA ALA A 639 4.48 50.37 15.07
C ALA A 639 5.71 49.55 15.51
N LEU A 640 5.50 48.26 15.80
CA LEU A 640 6.61 47.30 16.10
C LEU A 640 7.50 47.06 14.87
N LYS A 641 6.92 46.91 13.68
CA LYS A 641 7.68 46.72 12.42
C LYS A 641 8.48 47.97 12.03
N ASN A 642 7.99 49.15 12.38
CA ASN A 642 8.63 50.44 12.10
C ASN A 642 9.63 50.89 13.16
N GLY A 643 9.96 50.07 14.16
CA GLY A 643 11.00 50.30 15.14
C GLY A 643 10.67 51.37 16.19
N THR A 644 9.39 51.76 16.38
CA THR A 644 8.94 52.77 17.32
C THR A 644 8.41 52.23 18.66
N ALA A 645 8.44 50.90 18.90
CA ALA A 645 8.03 50.32 20.18
C ALA A 645 9.06 49.27 20.66
N THR A 646 9.41 49.32 21.93
CA THR A 646 10.32 48.43 22.63
C THR A 646 9.62 47.13 23.01
N ASN A 647 10.27 46.04 22.64
CA ASN A 647 10.12 44.62 23.01
C ASN A 647 8.94 44.14 23.86
N GLY A 648 8.12 43.29 23.28
CA GLY A 648 7.34 42.27 23.97
C GLY A 648 6.88 41.19 22.98
N ALA A 649 7.51 40.04 23.07
CA ALA A 649 7.25 38.82 22.33
C ALA A 649 7.70 38.80 20.85
N ALA A 650 8.93 38.36 20.61
CA ALA A 650 9.43 37.91 19.33
C ALA A 650 8.57 36.73 18.85
N ASN A 651 8.11 36.77 17.57
CA ASN A 651 7.68 35.60 16.87
C ASN A 651 8.79 34.53 16.97
N PRO A 652 8.54 33.33 17.48
CA PRO A 652 9.52 32.27 17.31
C PRO A 652 9.61 31.98 15.83
N VAL A 653 10.73 32.29 15.24
CA VAL A 653 11.19 31.63 13.98
C VAL A 653 11.05 30.15 14.27
N ALA A 654 10.42 29.40 13.35
CA ALA A 654 10.35 27.96 13.46
C ALA A 654 11.77 27.47 13.73
N ALA A 655 11.99 26.80 14.88
CA ALA A 655 13.30 26.27 15.22
C ALA A 655 13.68 25.30 14.10
N GLU A 656 14.85 25.50 13.51
CA GLU A 656 15.38 24.52 12.56
C GLU A 656 15.43 23.15 13.25
N PRO A 657 15.17 22.06 12.49
CA PRO A 657 15.25 20.72 13.04
C PRO A 657 16.62 20.50 13.73
N GLU A 658 16.66 19.85 14.87
CA GLU A 658 17.86 19.64 15.68
C GLU A 658 19.05 19.08 14.86
N TRP A 659 18.78 18.20 13.89
CA TRP A 659 19.81 17.62 13.02
C TRP A 659 20.47 18.63 12.06
N ARG A 660 19.88 19.82 11.86
CA ARG A 660 20.47 20.90 11.05
C ARG A 660 21.69 21.54 11.71
N SER A 661 21.84 21.43 13.01
CA SER A 661 23.00 21.93 13.76
C SER A 661 24.26 21.05 13.63
N ALA A 662 24.14 19.85 12.99
CA ALA A 662 25.26 18.95 12.77
C ALA A 662 26.18 19.45 11.63
N ASP A 663 27.37 18.83 11.49
CA ASP A 663 28.26 19.05 10.33
C ASP A 663 27.60 18.64 9.01
N VAL A 664 28.10 19.17 7.88
CA VAL A 664 27.52 18.97 6.56
C VAL A 664 27.44 17.49 6.16
N ALA A 665 28.44 16.68 6.51
CA ALA A 665 28.45 15.26 6.20
C ALA A 665 27.31 14.52 6.95
N SER A 666 27.15 14.82 8.23
CA SER A 666 26.06 14.29 9.07
C SER A 666 24.68 14.78 8.61
N ARG A 667 24.58 16.04 8.15
CA ARG A 667 23.32 16.57 7.59
C ARG A 667 22.94 15.86 6.30
N LEU A 668 23.88 15.69 5.37
CA LEU A 668 23.66 14.96 4.10
C LEU A 668 23.27 13.50 4.34
N ALA A 669 23.97 12.79 5.22
CA ALA A 669 23.63 11.41 5.56
C ALA A 669 22.24 11.30 6.20
N THR A 670 21.89 12.22 7.12
CA THR A 670 20.59 12.26 7.78
C THR A 670 19.46 12.64 6.82
N ALA A 671 19.69 13.64 5.97
CA ALA A 671 18.74 14.03 4.94
C ALA A 671 18.42 12.86 3.99
N LEU A 672 19.44 12.12 3.62
CA LEU A 672 19.29 10.94 2.78
C LEU A 672 18.54 9.82 3.52
N GLN A 673 18.97 9.46 4.73
CA GLN A 673 18.29 8.42 5.55
C GLN A 673 16.80 8.71 5.74
N LYS A 674 16.43 9.98 5.95
CA LYS A 674 15.04 10.41 6.13
C LYS A 674 14.31 10.72 4.83
N GLY A 675 14.99 10.71 3.70
CA GLY A 675 14.42 11.06 2.40
C GLY A 675 13.99 12.54 2.32
N ILE A 676 14.75 13.45 2.94
CA ILE A 676 14.48 14.91 2.97
C ILE A 676 15.31 15.59 1.90
N GLY A 677 14.66 16.04 0.83
CA GLY A 677 15.36 16.74 -0.27
C GLY A 677 15.38 18.26 -0.16
N ASP A 678 14.73 18.84 0.86
CA ASP A 678 14.48 20.29 0.95
C ASP A 678 15.76 21.12 1.16
N TYR A 679 16.75 20.58 1.86
CA TYR A 679 18.01 21.24 2.17
C TYR A 679 19.18 20.76 1.30
N MET A 680 18.90 19.84 0.36
CA MET A 680 19.94 19.12 -0.38
C MET A 680 20.85 20.06 -1.20
N GLU A 681 20.26 21.07 -1.85
CA GLU A 681 21.02 22.02 -2.67
C GLU A 681 21.96 22.89 -1.84
N GLU A 682 21.52 23.35 -0.67
CA GLU A 682 22.29 24.15 0.26
C GLU A 682 23.46 23.34 0.85
N ASP A 683 23.15 22.14 1.38
CA ASP A 683 24.15 21.28 2.01
C ASP A 683 25.18 20.75 1.01
N LEU A 684 24.78 20.45 -0.24
CA LEU A 684 25.72 20.04 -1.28
C LEU A 684 26.63 21.18 -1.75
N LYS A 685 26.14 22.44 -1.79
CA LYS A 685 27.00 23.58 -2.06
C LYS A 685 28.06 23.77 -0.97
N GLU A 686 27.67 23.66 0.30
CA GLU A 686 28.62 23.69 1.42
C GLU A 686 29.63 22.52 1.35
N ALA A 687 29.15 21.33 1.00
CA ALA A 687 30.02 20.15 0.85
C ALA A 687 31.03 20.30 -0.27
N LEU A 688 30.70 20.94 -1.40
CA LEU A 688 31.61 21.20 -2.50
C LEU A 688 32.78 22.12 -2.12
N ASP A 689 32.63 22.95 -1.09
CA ASP A 689 33.73 23.77 -0.55
C ASP A 689 34.67 22.96 0.37
N ILE A 690 34.23 21.83 0.89
CA ILE A 690 34.96 21.00 1.86
C ILE A 690 35.62 19.79 1.20
N TYR A 691 34.91 19.13 0.28
CA TYR A 691 35.38 17.92 -0.38
C TYR A 691 36.18 18.25 -1.65
N PRO A 692 37.35 17.62 -1.89
CA PRO A 692 38.19 17.91 -3.04
C PRO A 692 37.56 17.65 -4.40
N LYS A 693 36.60 16.70 -4.46
CA LYS A 693 35.89 16.31 -5.66
C LYS A 693 34.42 16.08 -5.36
N ALA A 694 33.53 16.37 -6.31
CA ALA A 694 32.11 16.10 -6.17
C ALA A 694 31.80 14.60 -5.99
N VAL A 695 32.61 13.71 -6.56
CA VAL A 695 32.50 12.25 -6.37
C VAL A 695 32.73 11.84 -4.91
N ASP A 696 33.66 12.52 -4.20
CA ASP A 696 33.93 12.21 -2.79
C ASP A 696 32.72 12.47 -1.87
N ILE A 697 31.81 13.38 -2.25
CA ILE A 697 30.57 13.65 -1.54
C ILE A 697 29.60 12.47 -1.74
N ILE A 698 29.57 11.90 -2.95
CA ILE A 698 28.73 10.73 -3.24
C ILE A 698 29.27 9.52 -2.49
N GLU A 699 30.56 9.19 -2.63
CA GLU A 699 31.19 8.02 -2.01
C GLU A 699 31.29 8.12 -0.48
N GLY A 700 31.33 9.33 0.06
CA GLY A 700 31.38 9.61 1.50
C GLY A 700 30.00 9.72 2.14
N PRO A 701 29.54 10.96 2.43
CA PRO A 701 28.34 11.19 3.23
C PRO A 701 27.05 10.66 2.62
N LEU A 702 26.88 10.71 1.29
CA LEU A 702 25.67 10.22 0.65
C LEU A 702 25.60 8.69 0.70
N MET A 703 26.69 7.98 0.41
CA MET A 703 26.72 6.52 0.53
C MET A 703 26.63 6.05 1.99
N ALA A 704 27.17 6.80 2.95
CA ALA A 704 26.97 6.49 4.37
C ALA A 704 25.49 6.51 4.76
N GLY A 705 24.73 7.48 4.25
CA GLY A 705 23.27 7.55 4.42
C GLY A 705 22.57 6.36 3.78
N MET A 706 22.92 5.98 2.53
CA MET A 706 22.34 4.83 1.83
C MET A 706 22.64 3.50 2.51
N ASN A 707 23.87 3.29 2.99
CA ASN A 707 24.25 2.10 3.73
C ASN A 707 23.39 1.95 5.01
N ARG A 708 23.13 3.07 5.69
CA ARG A 708 22.27 3.07 6.87
C ARG A 708 20.82 2.72 6.54
N VAL A 709 20.32 3.20 5.39
CA VAL A 709 18.99 2.82 4.87
C VAL A 709 18.93 1.31 4.61
N GLY A 710 19.97 0.74 3.96
CA GLY A 710 20.08 -0.70 3.72
C GLY A 710 20.05 -1.52 5.01
N GLU A 711 20.79 -1.09 6.05
CA GLU A 711 20.77 -1.74 7.38
C GLU A 711 19.38 -1.69 8.03
N LEU A 712 18.73 -0.52 7.99
CA LEU A 712 17.40 -0.32 8.58
C LEU A 712 16.34 -1.13 7.86
N PHE A 713 16.39 -1.20 6.54
CA PHE A 713 15.50 -2.03 5.74
C PHE A 713 15.74 -3.52 6.02
N GLY A 714 17.01 -3.98 6.00
CA GLY A 714 17.37 -5.37 6.27
C GLY A 714 17.00 -5.87 7.66
N CYS A 715 16.90 -4.99 8.67
CA CYS A 715 16.43 -5.34 10.02
C CYS A 715 14.96 -5.02 10.28
N GLY A 716 14.18 -4.69 9.25
CA GLY A 716 12.73 -4.42 9.34
C GLY A 716 12.34 -3.12 10.03
N LYS A 717 13.30 -2.19 10.24
CA LYS A 717 13.03 -0.87 10.84
C LYS A 717 12.67 0.21 9.81
N MET A 718 12.78 -0.11 8.54
CA MET A 718 12.39 0.74 7.42
C MET A 718 11.63 -0.12 6.41
N PHE A 719 10.59 0.40 5.79
CA PHE A 719 9.78 -0.32 4.81
C PHE A 719 9.95 0.25 3.40
N LEU A 720 9.53 -0.51 2.38
CA LEU A 720 9.85 -0.24 0.98
C LEU A 720 9.56 1.19 0.49
N PRO A 721 8.39 1.81 0.72
CA PRO A 721 8.14 3.19 0.33
C PRO A 721 9.15 4.20 0.89
N GLN A 722 9.67 3.95 2.10
CA GLN A 722 10.73 4.80 2.69
C GLN A 722 12.05 4.65 1.94
N VAL A 723 12.42 3.43 1.53
CA VAL A 723 13.63 3.17 0.73
C VAL A 723 13.53 3.85 -0.63
N VAL A 724 12.37 3.76 -1.29
CA VAL A 724 12.10 4.43 -2.58
C VAL A 724 12.23 5.95 -2.45
N LYS A 725 11.69 6.53 -1.38
CA LYS A 725 11.84 7.96 -1.07
C LYS A 725 13.31 8.37 -0.89
N THR A 726 14.10 7.57 -0.18
CA THR A 726 15.54 7.79 0.01
C THR A 726 16.29 7.71 -1.32
N ALA A 727 15.99 6.73 -2.16
CA ALA A 727 16.59 6.57 -3.49
C ALA A 727 16.32 7.81 -4.38
N ARG A 728 15.10 8.36 -4.34
CA ARG A 728 14.77 9.61 -5.04
C ARG A 728 15.58 10.80 -4.51
N THR A 729 15.78 10.89 -3.20
CA THR A 729 16.63 11.94 -2.60
C THR A 729 18.08 11.81 -3.05
N MET A 730 18.60 10.59 -3.15
CA MET A 730 19.93 10.31 -3.70
C MET A 730 20.05 10.76 -5.16
N LYS A 731 19.05 10.43 -5.99
CA LYS A 731 19.00 10.85 -7.40
C LYS A 731 19.01 12.37 -7.55
N LYS A 732 18.27 13.09 -6.70
CA LYS A 732 18.29 14.57 -6.64
C LYS A 732 19.68 15.09 -6.29
N ALA A 733 20.34 14.51 -5.29
CA ALA A 733 21.70 14.88 -4.90
C ALA A 733 22.71 14.67 -6.04
N VAL A 734 22.66 13.51 -6.69
CA VAL A 734 23.54 13.20 -7.84
C VAL A 734 23.28 14.17 -9.00
N ALA A 735 22.02 14.50 -9.31
CA ALA A 735 21.70 15.47 -10.37
C ALA A 735 22.26 16.87 -10.09
N ILE A 736 22.27 17.32 -8.81
CA ILE A 736 22.88 18.59 -8.40
C ILE A 736 24.42 18.54 -8.56
N LEU A 737 25.03 17.41 -8.23
CA LEU A 737 26.50 17.23 -8.32
C LEU A 737 26.99 16.96 -9.77
N GLN A 738 26.13 16.51 -10.67
CA GLN A 738 26.48 16.12 -12.04
C GLN A 738 27.28 17.17 -12.80
N PRO A 739 26.91 18.46 -12.83
CA PRO A 739 27.70 19.49 -13.52
C PRO A 739 29.15 19.63 -12.99
N TYR A 740 29.36 19.42 -11.69
CA TYR A 740 30.67 19.49 -11.03
C TYR A 740 31.50 18.24 -11.34
N ILE A 741 30.85 17.06 -11.40
CA ILE A 741 31.47 15.80 -11.80
C ILE A 741 31.95 15.89 -13.26
N GLU A 742 31.11 16.47 -14.13
CA GLU A 742 31.44 16.67 -15.55
C GLU A 742 32.59 17.67 -15.76
N ALA A 743 32.61 18.71 -14.93
CA ALA A 743 33.71 19.71 -14.97
C ALA A 743 35.08 19.11 -14.53
N ASP A 744 35.07 18.11 -13.64
CA ASP A 744 36.27 17.42 -13.16
C ASP A 744 36.79 16.32 -14.12
N LYS A 745 36.01 15.94 -15.15
CA LYS A 745 36.35 14.88 -16.11
C LYS A 745 37.06 15.41 -17.36
N LYS A 746 38.22 14.86 -17.65
CA LYS A 746 38.78 14.78 -19.00
C LYS A 746 38.01 13.67 -19.75
N GLU A 747 37.39 13.99 -20.89
CA GLU A 747 36.67 13.17 -21.87
C GLU A 747 36.52 11.65 -21.53
N GLY A 748 35.32 11.17 -21.24
CA GLY A 748 34.96 9.76 -21.22
C GLY A 748 34.01 9.37 -20.09
N SER A 749 32.86 8.85 -20.43
CA SER A 749 31.80 8.20 -19.63
C SER A 749 31.32 8.91 -18.35
N THR A 750 30.05 9.26 -18.34
CA THR A 750 29.36 9.94 -17.22
C THR A 750 28.74 9.00 -16.18
N ALA A 751 28.53 7.72 -16.52
CA ALA A 751 27.91 6.71 -15.62
C ALA A 751 29.01 5.97 -14.81
N ALA A 752 28.63 5.53 -13.60
CA ALA A 752 29.49 4.69 -12.74
C ALA A 752 29.73 3.31 -13.34
N GLY A 753 28.86 2.87 -14.28
CA GLY A 753 28.90 1.62 -15.04
C GLY A 753 27.56 1.34 -15.68
N LYS A 754 27.54 0.40 -16.65
CA LYS A 754 26.31 -0.10 -17.28
C LYS A 754 25.90 -1.44 -16.68
N VAL A 755 24.65 -1.54 -16.28
CA VAL A 755 24.08 -2.74 -15.67
C VAL A 755 22.91 -3.25 -16.50
N LEU A 756 22.93 -4.51 -16.92
CA LEU A 756 21.82 -5.15 -17.58
C LEU A 756 20.99 -5.90 -16.53
N MET A 757 19.71 -5.57 -16.42
CA MET A 757 18.81 -6.18 -15.48
C MET A 757 17.77 -7.04 -16.19
N ALA A 758 17.50 -8.22 -15.65
CA ALA A 758 16.47 -9.12 -16.19
C ALA A 758 15.84 -9.99 -15.09
N THR A 759 14.54 -10.17 -15.17
CA THR A 759 13.89 -11.33 -14.53
C THR A 759 14.01 -12.52 -15.45
N VAL A 760 14.59 -13.61 -14.94
CA VAL A 760 14.93 -14.78 -15.75
C VAL A 760 13.70 -15.46 -16.35
N LYS A 761 13.92 -16.23 -17.39
CA LYS A 761 12.89 -16.98 -18.11
C LYS A 761 11.98 -17.78 -17.17
N GLY A 762 10.68 -17.77 -17.44
CA GLY A 762 9.66 -18.47 -16.64
C GLY A 762 9.21 -17.72 -15.38
N ASP A 763 9.77 -16.55 -15.10
CA ASP A 763 9.40 -15.73 -13.96
C ASP A 763 8.86 -14.37 -14.42
N VAL A 764 7.67 -14.03 -13.95
CA VAL A 764 6.94 -12.78 -14.31
C VAL A 764 7.01 -11.71 -13.22
N HIS A 765 7.69 -12.00 -12.09
CA HIS A 765 7.73 -11.10 -10.95
C HIS A 765 8.82 -10.05 -11.16
N ASP A 766 8.41 -8.83 -11.42
CA ASP A 766 9.29 -7.69 -11.74
C ASP A 766 9.51 -6.70 -10.59
N ILE A 767 8.66 -6.71 -9.56
CA ILE A 767 8.70 -5.71 -8.48
C ILE A 767 10.08 -5.63 -7.82
N GLY A 768 10.67 -6.78 -7.47
CA GLY A 768 12.00 -6.83 -6.87
C GLY A 768 13.08 -6.30 -7.81
N LYS A 769 13.03 -6.65 -9.09
CA LYS A 769 13.93 -6.17 -10.14
C LYS A 769 13.80 -4.64 -10.31
N ASN A 770 12.57 -4.16 -10.47
CA ASN A 770 12.31 -2.73 -10.66
C ASN A 770 12.82 -1.88 -9.49
N ILE A 771 12.76 -2.39 -8.26
CA ILE A 771 13.36 -1.74 -7.10
C ILE A 771 14.88 -1.65 -7.25
N VAL A 772 15.53 -2.72 -7.69
CA VAL A 772 16.99 -2.71 -7.93
C VAL A 772 17.35 -1.74 -9.06
N ASP A 773 16.59 -1.74 -10.16
CA ASP A 773 16.79 -0.83 -11.29
C ASP A 773 16.81 0.63 -10.84
N VAL A 774 15.85 0.94 -10.00
CA VAL A 774 15.71 2.25 -9.37
C VAL A 774 16.89 2.61 -8.48
N VAL A 775 17.22 1.71 -7.56
CA VAL A 775 18.33 1.93 -6.61
C VAL A 775 19.64 2.08 -7.36
N MET A 776 19.88 1.29 -8.40
CA MET A 776 21.07 1.38 -9.26
C MET A 776 21.12 2.67 -10.07
N SER A 777 20.00 3.05 -10.71
CA SER A 777 19.90 4.30 -11.46
C SER A 777 20.13 5.53 -10.56
N CYS A 778 19.63 5.50 -9.32
CA CYS A 778 19.84 6.55 -8.33
C CYS A 778 21.31 6.66 -7.87
N ASN A 779 22.08 5.59 -8.02
CA ASN A 779 23.51 5.55 -7.71
C ASN A 779 24.38 5.74 -8.96
N ASN A 780 23.87 6.40 -9.98
CA ASN A 780 24.58 6.81 -11.20
C ASN A 780 25.01 5.64 -12.10
N TYR A 781 24.34 4.48 -12.02
CA TYR A 781 24.51 3.40 -12.99
C TYR A 781 23.55 3.59 -14.16
N ASP A 782 24.00 3.27 -15.37
CA ASP A 782 23.17 3.19 -16.56
C ASP A 782 22.51 1.81 -16.58
N VAL A 783 21.22 1.75 -16.28
CA VAL A 783 20.47 0.50 -16.14
C VAL A 783 19.70 0.20 -17.42
N ILE A 784 19.98 -0.97 -18.00
CA ILE A 784 19.29 -1.50 -19.17
C ILE A 784 18.38 -2.61 -18.69
N ASP A 785 17.08 -2.32 -18.58
CA ASP A 785 16.08 -3.28 -18.15
C ASP A 785 15.53 -4.07 -19.34
N LEU A 786 15.66 -5.40 -19.31
CA LEU A 786 15.11 -6.31 -20.30
C LEU A 786 13.68 -6.79 -19.96
N GLY A 787 13.15 -6.42 -18.80
CA GLY A 787 11.83 -6.86 -18.34
C GLY A 787 11.84 -8.24 -17.70
N VAL A 788 10.74 -8.96 -17.89
CA VAL A 788 10.48 -10.28 -17.29
C VAL A 788 10.57 -11.41 -18.31
N MET A 789 10.67 -12.65 -17.84
CA MET A 789 10.69 -13.85 -18.67
C MET A 789 11.79 -13.87 -19.74
N VAL A 790 12.94 -13.27 -19.47
CA VAL A 790 13.99 -13.06 -20.45
C VAL A 790 14.81 -14.34 -20.64
N PRO A 791 14.86 -14.91 -21.87
CA PRO A 791 15.67 -16.08 -22.14
C PRO A 791 17.17 -15.80 -21.99
N ALA A 792 17.94 -16.80 -21.57
CA ALA A 792 19.38 -16.70 -21.36
C ALA A 792 20.13 -16.19 -22.61
N GLU A 793 19.75 -16.65 -23.80
CA GLU A 793 20.36 -16.25 -25.08
C GLU A 793 20.11 -14.77 -25.36
N GLN A 794 18.95 -14.22 -24.96
CA GLN A 794 18.65 -12.80 -25.11
C GLN A 794 19.45 -11.94 -24.14
N ILE A 795 19.62 -12.39 -22.89
CA ILE A 795 20.46 -11.71 -21.89
C ILE A 795 21.90 -11.62 -22.38
N VAL A 796 22.45 -12.74 -22.85
CA VAL A 796 23.83 -12.81 -23.39
C VAL A 796 23.97 -11.91 -24.62
N LYS A 797 23.04 -11.99 -25.57
CA LYS A 797 23.04 -11.17 -26.79
C LYS A 797 23.03 -9.69 -26.46
N LYS A 798 22.11 -9.26 -25.57
CA LYS A 798 21.99 -7.86 -25.16
C LYS A 798 23.20 -7.39 -24.35
N ALA A 799 23.77 -8.22 -23.50
CA ALA A 799 24.98 -7.90 -22.79
C ALA A 799 26.16 -7.56 -23.73
N ILE A 800 26.27 -8.28 -24.86
CA ILE A 800 27.27 -8.03 -25.89
C ILE A 800 26.95 -6.76 -26.70
N GLU A 801 25.70 -6.62 -27.14
CA GLU A 801 25.24 -5.50 -27.98
C GLU A 801 25.42 -4.15 -27.28
N GLU A 802 25.12 -4.09 -25.99
CA GLU A 802 25.14 -2.86 -25.20
C GLU A 802 26.48 -2.60 -24.48
N ASP A 803 27.44 -3.55 -24.56
CA ASP A 803 28.75 -3.49 -23.91
C ASP A 803 28.62 -3.15 -22.42
N VAL A 804 27.89 -4.02 -21.67
CA VAL A 804 27.58 -3.79 -20.26
C VAL A 804 28.70 -4.23 -19.34
N ASP A 805 28.81 -3.60 -18.17
CA ASP A 805 29.86 -3.90 -17.19
C ASP A 805 29.47 -5.03 -16.24
N MET A 806 28.18 -5.24 -16.00
CA MET A 806 27.67 -6.26 -15.10
C MET A 806 26.20 -6.65 -15.41
N ILE A 807 25.80 -7.80 -14.89
CA ILE A 807 24.46 -8.38 -15.07
C ILE A 807 23.76 -8.49 -13.71
N GLY A 808 22.50 -8.11 -13.65
CA GLY A 808 21.62 -8.36 -12.52
C GLY A 808 20.50 -9.35 -12.91
N LEU A 809 20.40 -10.45 -12.19
CA LEU A 809 19.38 -11.48 -12.40
C LEU A 809 18.43 -11.48 -11.21
N SER A 810 17.12 -11.40 -11.51
CA SER A 810 16.04 -11.48 -10.52
C SER A 810 15.19 -12.72 -10.73
N GLY A 811 14.69 -13.28 -9.60
CA GLY A 811 13.74 -14.40 -9.62
C GLY A 811 13.03 -14.54 -8.28
N LEU A 812 11.73 -14.84 -8.33
CA LEU A 812 10.88 -14.99 -7.13
C LEU A 812 10.40 -16.43 -6.93
N ILE A 813 10.37 -17.25 -7.97
CA ILE A 813 9.87 -18.62 -7.92
C ILE A 813 10.99 -19.65 -8.01
N THR A 814 10.78 -20.84 -7.47
CA THR A 814 11.83 -21.90 -7.44
C THR A 814 12.40 -22.24 -8.81
N PRO A 815 11.61 -22.31 -9.91
CA PRO A 815 12.17 -22.56 -11.25
C PRO A 815 13.19 -21.51 -11.72
N SER A 816 13.10 -20.26 -11.22
CA SER A 816 14.04 -19.19 -11.56
C SER A 816 15.48 -19.52 -11.15
N LEU A 817 15.67 -20.33 -10.11
CA LEU A 817 16.98 -20.77 -9.65
C LEU A 817 17.72 -21.62 -10.71
N GLU A 818 17.02 -22.50 -11.43
CA GLU A 818 17.59 -23.30 -12.50
C GLU A 818 17.90 -22.43 -13.74
N GLU A 819 17.03 -21.47 -14.04
CA GLU A 819 17.27 -20.54 -15.15
C GLU A 819 18.46 -19.61 -14.89
N MET A 820 18.71 -19.20 -13.65
CA MET A 820 19.93 -18.43 -13.32
C MET A 820 21.21 -19.26 -13.55
N VAL A 821 21.16 -20.57 -13.26
CA VAL A 821 22.24 -21.51 -13.56
C VAL A 821 22.42 -21.61 -15.09
N HIS A 822 21.29 -21.68 -15.83
CA HIS A 822 21.32 -21.70 -17.30
C HIS A 822 21.93 -20.43 -17.90
N VAL A 823 21.53 -19.24 -17.42
CA VAL A 823 22.11 -17.97 -17.83
C VAL A 823 23.63 -17.93 -17.62
N ALA A 824 24.10 -18.32 -16.43
CA ALA A 824 25.54 -18.40 -16.14
C ALA A 824 26.27 -19.39 -17.08
N THR A 825 25.64 -20.52 -17.41
CA THR A 825 26.19 -21.51 -18.36
C THR A 825 26.30 -20.94 -19.78
N GLU A 826 25.33 -20.16 -20.25
CA GLU A 826 25.37 -19.53 -21.57
C GLU A 826 26.46 -18.44 -21.63
N PHE A 827 26.65 -17.63 -20.57
CA PHE A 827 27.77 -16.70 -20.47
C PHE A 827 29.14 -17.40 -20.51
N GLU A 828 29.29 -18.55 -19.83
CA GLU A 828 30.52 -19.34 -19.83
C GLU A 828 30.80 -19.92 -21.23
N LYS A 829 29.78 -20.41 -21.96
CA LYS A 829 29.92 -20.94 -23.33
C LYS A 829 30.44 -19.91 -24.33
N VAL A 830 30.01 -18.65 -24.21
CA VAL A 830 30.46 -17.57 -25.10
C VAL A 830 31.76 -16.93 -24.65
N GLY A 831 32.28 -17.34 -23.49
CA GLY A 831 33.55 -16.83 -22.93
C GLY A 831 33.45 -15.43 -22.32
N LEU A 832 32.22 -14.96 -22.06
CA LEU A 832 31.99 -13.66 -21.42
C LEU A 832 32.03 -13.82 -19.89
N ARG A 833 32.85 -13.01 -19.21
CA ARG A 833 33.09 -13.12 -17.76
C ARG A 833 32.69 -11.85 -17.01
N LEU A 834 31.50 -11.34 -17.32
CA LEU A 834 30.92 -10.20 -16.63
C LEU A 834 30.51 -10.58 -15.21
N PRO A 835 30.65 -9.70 -14.21
CA PRO A 835 30.07 -9.94 -12.90
C PRO A 835 28.55 -10.16 -12.99
N ILE A 836 28.06 -11.19 -12.31
CA ILE A 836 26.63 -11.49 -12.20
C ILE A 836 26.19 -11.26 -10.75
N MET A 837 25.25 -10.36 -10.56
CA MET A 837 24.54 -10.15 -9.30
C MET A 837 23.24 -10.97 -9.35
N VAL A 838 23.01 -11.80 -8.36
CA VAL A 838 21.83 -12.68 -8.25
C VAL A 838 20.98 -12.23 -7.07
N GLY A 839 19.75 -11.84 -7.33
CA GLY A 839 18.79 -11.36 -6.32
C GLY A 839 17.39 -11.96 -6.50
N GLY A 840 16.55 -11.70 -5.50
CA GLY A 840 15.16 -12.17 -5.46
C GLY A 840 14.88 -13.09 -4.27
N ALA A 841 13.63 -13.21 -3.87
CA ALA A 841 13.21 -13.81 -2.61
C ALA A 841 13.56 -15.30 -2.48
N THR A 842 13.63 -16.04 -3.59
CA THR A 842 14.02 -17.48 -3.59
C THR A 842 15.52 -17.70 -3.70
N THR A 843 16.28 -16.66 -4.03
CA THR A 843 17.73 -16.79 -4.20
C THR A 843 18.46 -16.82 -2.86
N SER A 844 19.60 -17.48 -2.82
CA SER A 844 20.43 -17.55 -1.61
C SER A 844 21.91 -17.64 -1.97
N GLU A 845 22.73 -17.26 -1.01
CA GLU A 845 24.19 -17.38 -1.16
C GLU A 845 24.60 -18.87 -1.32
N MET A 846 23.88 -19.77 -0.67
CA MET A 846 24.10 -21.22 -0.77
C MET A 846 23.83 -21.71 -2.20
N HIS A 847 22.73 -21.25 -2.83
CA HIS A 847 22.43 -21.57 -4.22
C HIS A 847 23.54 -21.08 -5.17
N VAL A 848 23.98 -19.83 -5.00
CA VAL A 848 25.09 -19.28 -5.77
C VAL A 848 26.35 -20.12 -5.58
N ALA A 849 26.71 -20.42 -4.32
CA ALA A 849 27.93 -21.17 -3.99
C ALA A 849 27.93 -22.62 -4.52
N LEU A 850 26.76 -23.30 -4.51
CA LEU A 850 26.66 -24.71 -4.91
C LEU A 850 26.37 -24.93 -6.39
N LYS A 851 25.61 -24.03 -7.03
CA LYS A 851 25.04 -24.29 -8.36
C LYS A 851 25.61 -23.36 -9.44
N ILE A 852 25.87 -22.09 -9.15
CA ILE A 852 26.30 -21.11 -10.17
C ILE A 852 27.83 -20.94 -10.16
N ALA A 853 28.43 -20.64 -9.02
CA ALA A 853 29.87 -20.38 -8.93
C ALA A 853 30.76 -21.54 -9.40
N PRO A 854 30.38 -22.85 -9.30
CA PRO A 854 31.19 -23.94 -9.84
C PRO A 854 31.24 -24.02 -11.36
N ILE A 855 30.25 -23.48 -12.06
CA ILE A 855 30.07 -23.62 -13.53
C ILE A 855 30.40 -22.33 -14.28
N TYR A 856 30.57 -21.21 -13.57
CA TYR A 856 30.85 -19.92 -14.14
C TYR A 856 32.21 -19.39 -13.67
N SER A 857 33.08 -19.08 -14.60
CA SER A 857 34.44 -18.63 -14.29
C SER A 857 34.55 -17.11 -13.93
N GLY A 858 33.47 -16.35 -14.20
CA GLY A 858 33.35 -14.96 -13.77
C GLY A 858 32.90 -14.82 -12.30
N ILE A 859 32.80 -13.60 -11.83
CA ILE A 859 32.35 -13.30 -10.46
C ILE A 859 30.83 -13.43 -10.39
N VAL A 860 30.31 -14.19 -9.43
CA VAL A 860 28.88 -14.23 -9.11
C VAL A 860 28.69 -13.83 -7.66
N VAL A 861 27.74 -12.93 -7.41
CA VAL A 861 27.45 -12.40 -6.07
C VAL A 861 25.98 -12.55 -5.77
N TRP A 862 25.65 -13.16 -4.65
CA TRP A 862 24.31 -13.09 -4.12
C TRP A 862 24.07 -11.76 -3.42
N VAL A 863 22.96 -11.11 -3.75
CA VAL A 863 22.55 -9.83 -3.17
C VAL A 863 21.27 -10.03 -2.38
N LYS A 864 21.37 -9.90 -1.08
CA LYS A 864 20.28 -10.20 -0.14
C LYS A 864 19.09 -9.26 -0.29
N ASP A 865 19.35 -7.98 -0.51
CA ASP A 865 18.33 -6.95 -0.65
C ASP A 865 18.71 -5.90 -1.68
N ALA A 866 17.71 -5.17 -2.18
CA ALA A 866 17.90 -4.19 -3.25
C ALA A 866 18.87 -3.06 -2.87
N ALA A 867 18.91 -2.65 -1.60
CA ALA A 867 19.74 -1.53 -1.15
C ALA A 867 21.25 -1.86 -1.14
N GLN A 868 21.61 -3.15 -1.14
CA GLN A 868 23.02 -3.59 -1.18
C GLN A 868 23.62 -3.58 -2.59
N ASN A 869 22.79 -3.54 -3.65
CA ASN A 869 23.27 -3.60 -5.02
C ASN A 869 24.33 -2.52 -5.37
N PRO A 870 24.14 -1.22 -5.04
CA PRO A 870 25.13 -0.20 -5.39
C PRO A 870 26.49 -0.41 -4.71
N MET A 871 26.50 -0.81 -3.45
CA MET A 871 27.73 -1.08 -2.70
C MET A 871 28.49 -2.26 -3.31
N ILE A 872 27.78 -3.32 -3.68
CA ILE A 872 28.39 -4.50 -4.33
C ILE A 872 28.88 -4.12 -5.73
N ALA A 873 28.08 -3.39 -6.52
CA ALA A 873 28.46 -2.91 -7.84
C ALA A 873 29.69 -2.01 -7.78
N GLN A 874 29.81 -1.12 -6.82
CA GLN A 874 30.99 -0.28 -6.60
C GLN A 874 32.26 -1.11 -6.37
N ARG A 875 32.18 -2.16 -5.51
CA ARG A 875 33.30 -3.09 -5.30
C ARG A 875 33.67 -3.87 -6.57
N LEU A 876 32.69 -4.22 -7.40
CA LEU A 876 32.89 -4.92 -8.68
C LEU A 876 33.52 -4.01 -9.76
N MET A 877 33.19 -2.72 -9.76
CA MET A 877 33.69 -1.73 -10.72
C MET A 877 35.05 -1.18 -10.35
N ASN A 878 35.43 -1.16 -9.07
CA ASN A 878 36.74 -0.69 -8.61
C ASN A 878 37.82 -1.76 -8.85
N PRO A 879 38.80 -1.54 -9.75
CA PRO A 879 39.83 -2.54 -10.07
C PRO A 879 40.67 -2.95 -8.85
N ALA A 880 40.86 -2.05 -7.89
CA ALA A 880 41.67 -2.32 -6.69
C ALA A 880 40.92 -3.24 -5.71
N ASP A 881 39.60 -3.07 -5.56
CA ASP A 881 38.75 -3.86 -4.68
C ASP A 881 38.32 -5.19 -5.30
N ARG A 882 38.09 -5.21 -6.62
CA ARG A 882 37.51 -6.35 -7.33
C ARG A 882 38.30 -7.65 -7.10
N GLN A 883 39.65 -7.63 -7.15
CA GLN A 883 40.46 -8.82 -6.94
C GLN A 883 40.34 -9.35 -5.48
N ALA A 884 40.37 -8.42 -4.53
CA ALA A 884 40.22 -8.78 -3.12
C ALA A 884 38.82 -9.34 -2.85
N PHE A 885 37.78 -8.75 -3.42
CA PHE A 885 36.40 -9.21 -3.29
C PHE A 885 36.17 -10.56 -3.94
N GLU A 886 36.74 -10.80 -5.12
CA GLU A 886 36.70 -12.10 -5.77
C GLU A 886 37.32 -13.22 -4.92
N ALA A 887 38.49 -12.92 -4.31
CA ALA A 887 39.15 -13.87 -3.42
C ALA A 887 38.31 -14.17 -2.16
N GLU A 888 37.76 -13.12 -1.56
CA GLU A 888 36.84 -13.23 -0.41
C GLU A 888 35.62 -14.13 -0.73
N LEU A 889 34.99 -13.92 -1.89
CA LEU A 889 33.83 -14.71 -2.35
C LEU A 889 34.22 -16.18 -2.60
N LYS A 890 35.36 -16.43 -3.25
CA LYS A 890 35.83 -17.79 -3.53
C LYS A 890 36.08 -18.58 -2.24
N GLU A 891 36.71 -17.96 -1.25
CA GLU A 891 36.97 -18.57 0.06
C GLU A 891 35.64 -18.85 0.78
N ARG A 892 34.73 -17.88 0.80
CA ARG A 892 33.41 -17.98 1.41
C ARG A 892 32.56 -19.09 0.78
N TYR A 893 32.54 -19.17 -0.55
CA TYR A 893 31.79 -20.22 -1.26
C TYR A 893 32.45 -21.61 -1.09
N ALA A 894 33.75 -21.70 -0.99
CA ALA A 894 34.43 -22.95 -0.67
C ALA A 894 33.99 -23.46 0.71
N ARG A 895 33.99 -22.58 1.72
CA ARG A 895 33.54 -22.92 3.08
C ARG A 895 32.07 -23.34 3.09
N LEU A 896 31.18 -22.61 2.42
CA LEU A 896 29.77 -22.98 2.33
C LEU A 896 29.55 -24.35 1.69
N ARG A 897 30.33 -24.69 0.65
CA ARG A 897 30.30 -26.03 0.03
C ARG A 897 30.74 -27.14 0.98
N GLU A 898 31.79 -26.88 1.77
CA GLU A 898 32.31 -27.83 2.77
C GLU A 898 31.29 -28.02 3.90
N GLU A 899 30.71 -26.95 4.43
CA GLU A 899 29.67 -26.99 5.45
C GLU A 899 28.44 -27.75 4.95
N TYR A 900 27.99 -27.47 3.72
CA TYR A 900 26.86 -28.19 3.11
C TYR A 900 27.16 -29.70 2.94
N ALA A 901 28.34 -30.06 2.46
CA ALA A 901 28.77 -31.45 2.32
C ALA A 901 28.87 -32.17 3.68
N ALA A 902 29.30 -31.48 4.72
CA ALA A 902 29.35 -32.02 6.07
C ALA A 902 27.96 -32.25 6.69
N HIS A 903 26.98 -31.43 6.35
CA HIS A 903 25.59 -31.53 6.81
C HIS A 903 24.72 -32.48 5.97
N GLN A 904 25.17 -32.92 4.81
CA GLN A 904 24.51 -34.02 4.08
C GLN A 904 24.55 -35.25 4.94
N ARG A 905 23.44 -35.58 5.58
CA ARG A 905 23.29 -36.87 6.33
C ARG A 905 23.66 -37.99 5.39
N LYS A 906 24.76 -38.74 5.68
CA LYS A 906 24.98 -40.05 5.12
C LYS A 906 23.80 -40.89 5.56
N LEU A 907 22.87 -41.15 4.64
CA LEU A 907 21.82 -42.12 4.91
C LEU A 907 22.52 -43.45 5.13
N SER A 908 22.36 -44.03 6.32
CA SER A 908 22.80 -45.41 6.60
C SER A 908 22.01 -46.34 5.68
N SER A 909 22.64 -47.39 5.23
CA SER A 909 21.94 -48.47 4.51
C SER A 909 20.79 -49.00 5.37
N LEU A 910 19.72 -49.47 4.77
CA LEU A 910 18.58 -50.04 5.49
C LEU A 910 19.01 -51.15 6.47
N ASP A 911 20.05 -51.91 6.13
CA ASP A 911 20.60 -52.97 7.00
C ASP A 911 21.38 -52.40 8.18
N GLU A 912 22.11 -51.32 8.03
CA GLU A 912 22.75 -50.58 9.13
C GLU A 912 21.72 -49.93 10.05
N ALA A 913 20.70 -49.28 9.48
CA ALA A 913 19.63 -48.69 10.27
C ALA A 913 18.84 -49.70 11.06
N ARG A 914 18.61 -50.92 10.50
CA ARG A 914 17.99 -52.05 11.21
C ARG A 914 18.87 -52.62 12.34
N LYS A 915 20.20 -52.65 12.18
CA LYS A 915 21.13 -53.03 13.23
C LYS A 915 21.23 -52.02 14.37
N ASN A 916 21.05 -50.75 14.06
CA ASN A 916 21.12 -49.64 15.01
C ASN A 916 19.76 -49.20 15.55
N LYS A 917 18.70 -50.03 15.39
CA LYS A 917 17.38 -49.68 15.93
C LYS A 917 17.48 -49.55 17.48
N LEU A 918 16.79 -48.56 17.99
CA LEU A 918 16.67 -48.34 19.45
C LEU A 918 15.84 -49.48 20.04
N GLU A 919 16.45 -50.34 20.89
CA GLU A 919 15.72 -51.35 21.70
C GLU A 919 15.26 -50.65 22.97
N LEU A 920 13.99 -50.33 23.06
CA LEU A 920 13.38 -49.64 24.20
C LEU A 920 12.79 -50.59 25.24
N PHE A 921 12.80 -51.96 24.95
CA PHE A 921 12.28 -52.97 25.84
C PHE A 921 13.09 -54.29 25.71
#